data_85e295ffe8512432c11e84fe855b06e3
#
_entry.id   85e295ffe8512432c11e84fe855b06e3
#
_cell.length_a   1.000
_cell.length_b   1.000
_cell.length_c   1.000
_cell.angle_alpha   90.00
_cell.angle_beta   90.00
_cell.angle_gamma   90.00
#
_symmetry.space_group_name_H-M   'P 1'
#
loop_
_entity.id
_entity.type
_entity.pdbx_description
1 polymer ?
#
loop_
_entity_poly.entity_id
_entity_poly.type
_entity_poly.pdbx_seq_one_letter_code
_entity_poly.pdbx_strand_id
1 'polypeptide(L)'
;MKKIVTLTVLLVLAIAASADTAEILRTETTKNLKENLLPFWMEKTVDPQGGFYGVVLNDGKAIENAPKGAVLNARITWSFSRAYRQDGLEVYKQMADRAADYYIRHFIDPVYGGVFWQLDCEGHPKETTKQTYACAFGIYGLAEHFRATGDRRSLEAALKLYQTLEEKVHDKGEAGYIESFQRDYTKAPLKGVDGQANASKTMNTHIHILEAYTTLYQVWPDEGLKKNLKELLGILQTKLYNPRTNHLILYCDDHWNPIGEIDSYGHDIETSWLMTEAAAVVGDPVLKKQVDEQAVKMARTALKEGLNADGAMLYEKSPEGMNRRLAWWPQCEAIIGCVNAWQLTGDQSFLDVALKNWTYVKSHFVDQAHGGWFKDLTEDGQPLNAPKVSDWNCPYHNSRMAFELAERLAPALVHTEVMAWSNITGVRLEGELIDFESSLRVGTMGGEMEKSGREKLQHIRYTRDGHTQKTITPMHGAEFTQTVTDMDQQTVALHWLAEAKADLDEGAWFCMTLPSSHYAKAKINIQKRKITIIAPERKITLSFDRPVTAITKDEEGDKAIYITLLPTLKKGSTAELAATMTVDGMRHHETAEIAIDLTKPGRVFAGFGGNFRIQNPAKDPLVIDYCLRNMRVAFGRVEMPWAVWDMQGAEAPHVKHSAEMARRLKEIGMPVIVSCWFPPSWAGDQTTRSDGTARAFHLKSTGQQRIFASLASYLEFLKKDYGVEADYFSFNESDLGIDVVFTPQEHCDFIKAFGQYLADRGLKTLLLLGDNSDATTFDFILPALHDPTAHKYIGAISFHSWRGCDDVTLKKWADASREINVPLIVGEGSTDAAAHQYPSIFNESTFALYEINLYTRLCAVCQPWSILQWQLTSDYSLLWGGGIYQSTGPLRPTQRFFNLKQLAMTPENAFAVPVVCNKENINAAAFTKKASGEWAVHLVNNGASCEAVISGLPAGTKEVAVYVTNSHSHAEVRLLKVTDGRLSVQLPAESFVSIITAILQPCK
;
A
#
# COMPACT_ATOMS: atom_id res chain seq x y z
N MET A 1 -9.64 18.90 -43.43
CA MET A 1 -9.25 17.51 -43.18
C MET A 1 -7.72 17.34 -43.09
N LYS A 2 -6.87 17.62 -44.12
CA LYS A 2 -5.41 17.41 -43.98
C LYS A 2 -4.77 18.19 -42.83
N LYS A 3 -5.13 19.47 -42.57
CA LYS A 3 -4.59 20.23 -41.43
C LYS A 3 -5.02 19.69 -40.05
N ILE A 4 -6.22 19.16 -39.94
CA ILE A 4 -6.71 18.54 -38.66
C ILE A 4 -6.00 17.24 -38.42
N VAL A 5 -5.84 16.37 -39.42
CA VAL A 5 -5.07 15.10 -39.31
C VAL A 5 -3.61 15.37 -38.96
N THR A 6 -2.97 16.41 -39.59
CA THR A 6 -1.60 16.75 -39.25
C THR A 6 -1.44 17.29 -37.83
N LEU A 7 -2.43 18.07 -37.33
CA LEU A 7 -2.40 18.58 -35.96
C LEU A 7 -2.62 17.44 -34.94
N THR A 8 -3.54 16.50 -35.24
CA THR A 8 -3.78 15.34 -34.39
C THR A 8 -2.57 14.41 -34.35
N VAL A 9 -1.89 14.16 -35.47
CA VAL A 9 -0.66 13.34 -35.53
C VAL A 9 0.49 14.03 -34.77
N LEU A 10 0.65 15.37 -34.91
CA LEU A 10 1.65 16.12 -34.15
C LEU A 10 1.36 16.12 -32.65
N LEU A 11 0.10 16.19 -32.24
CA LEU A 11 -0.31 16.13 -30.84
C LEU A 11 -0.04 14.75 -30.24
N VAL A 12 -0.37 13.68 -30.96
CA VAL A 12 -0.10 12.29 -30.55
C VAL A 12 1.40 12.03 -30.45
N LEU A 13 2.22 12.53 -31.39
CA LEU A 13 3.67 12.40 -31.33
C LEU A 13 4.28 13.20 -30.16
N ALA A 14 3.73 14.38 -29.85
CA ALA A 14 4.18 15.19 -28.71
C ALA A 14 3.83 14.52 -27.37
N ILE A 15 2.63 13.93 -27.24
CA ILE A 15 2.23 13.18 -26.05
C ILE A 15 3.10 11.94 -25.86
N ALA A 16 3.39 11.19 -26.92
CA ALA A 16 4.28 10.03 -26.87
C ALA A 16 5.71 10.42 -26.44
N ALA A 17 6.28 11.49 -27.00
CA ALA A 17 7.60 11.98 -26.63
C ALA A 17 7.66 12.45 -25.16
N SER A 18 6.57 13.05 -24.65
CA SER A 18 6.44 13.48 -23.26
C SER A 18 6.41 12.27 -22.32
N ALA A 19 5.66 11.23 -22.66
CA ALA A 19 5.57 10.00 -21.89
C ALA A 19 6.92 9.28 -21.83
N ASP A 20 7.65 9.19 -22.94
CA ASP A 20 8.98 8.59 -22.99
C ASP A 20 9.98 9.35 -22.11
N THR A 21 9.99 10.69 -22.17
CA THR A 21 10.87 11.53 -21.34
C THR A 21 10.58 11.36 -19.85
N ALA A 22 9.30 11.37 -19.46
CA ALA A 22 8.88 11.17 -18.07
C ALA A 22 9.29 9.78 -17.56
N GLU A 23 9.10 8.74 -18.36
CA GLU A 23 9.47 7.37 -18.00
C GLU A 23 10.99 7.20 -17.85
N ILE A 24 11.80 7.81 -18.72
CA ILE A 24 13.27 7.79 -18.59
C ILE A 24 13.69 8.47 -17.29
N LEU A 25 13.18 9.66 -17.01
CA LEU A 25 13.48 10.39 -15.77
C LEU A 25 13.12 9.54 -14.54
N ARG A 26 11.90 9.01 -14.48
CA ARG A 26 11.43 8.21 -13.38
C ARG A 26 12.27 6.96 -13.15
N THR A 27 12.53 6.18 -14.19
CA THR A 27 13.21 4.89 -14.08
C THR A 27 14.70 5.03 -13.80
N GLU A 28 15.39 5.93 -14.46
CA GLU A 28 16.84 6.10 -14.28
C GLU A 28 17.18 6.73 -12.93
N THR A 29 16.41 7.74 -12.46
CA THR A 29 16.64 8.35 -11.15
C THR A 29 16.32 7.37 -10.01
N THR A 30 15.23 6.60 -10.14
CA THR A 30 14.90 5.53 -9.18
C THR A 30 15.99 4.45 -9.16
N LYS A 31 16.52 4.06 -10.31
CA LYS A 31 17.62 3.11 -10.41
C LYS A 31 18.86 3.64 -9.70
N ASN A 32 19.26 4.87 -9.98
CA ASN A 32 20.42 5.50 -9.32
C ASN A 32 20.23 5.57 -7.79
N LEU A 33 19.02 5.94 -7.33
CA LEU A 33 18.67 5.96 -5.90
C LEU A 33 18.91 4.59 -5.26
N LYS A 34 18.39 3.51 -5.86
CA LYS A 34 18.38 2.16 -5.27
C LYS A 34 19.69 1.40 -5.44
N GLU A 35 20.44 1.63 -6.53
CA GLU A 35 21.64 0.87 -6.84
C GLU A 35 22.95 1.61 -6.49
N ASN A 36 22.92 2.93 -6.30
CA ASN A 36 24.08 3.72 -5.99
C ASN A 36 23.92 4.52 -4.69
N LEU A 37 22.89 5.40 -4.59
CA LEU A 37 22.83 6.40 -3.55
C LEU A 37 22.53 5.76 -2.17
N LEU A 38 21.42 5.05 -2.00
CA LEU A 38 21.06 4.44 -0.74
C LEU A 38 22.08 3.39 -0.27
N PRO A 39 22.63 2.51 -1.14
CA PRO A 39 23.71 1.60 -0.75
C PRO A 39 24.94 2.32 -0.22
N PHE A 40 25.41 3.39 -0.87
CA PHE A 40 26.53 4.20 -0.38
C PHE A 40 26.27 4.69 1.06
N TRP A 41 25.07 5.23 1.33
CA TRP A 41 24.73 5.74 2.66
C TRP A 41 24.61 4.64 3.71
N MET A 42 24.12 3.47 3.36
CA MET A 42 24.03 2.32 4.27
C MET A 42 25.39 1.70 4.59
N GLU A 43 26.30 1.65 3.60
CA GLU A 43 27.56 0.94 3.73
C GLU A 43 28.72 1.80 4.23
N LYS A 44 28.77 3.09 3.83
CA LYS A 44 29.93 3.95 4.06
C LYS A 44 29.76 4.97 5.19
N THR A 45 28.52 5.22 5.63
CA THR A 45 28.26 6.34 6.57
C THR A 45 27.84 5.92 7.96
N VAL A 46 27.48 4.67 8.18
CA VAL A 46 27.04 4.16 9.49
C VAL A 46 28.23 4.12 10.45
N ASP A 47 28.11 4.86 11.58
CA ASP A 47 29.09 4.84 12.63
C ASP A 47 28.77 3.73 13.66
N PRO A 48 29.64 2.72 13.86
CA PRO A 48 29.38 1.66 14.84
C PRO A 48 29.17 2.16 16.27
N GLN A 49 29.72 3.33 16.63
CA GLN A 49 29.56 3.93 17.95
C GLN A 49 28.19 4.62 18.14
N GLY A 50 27.48 4.90 17.06
CA GLY A 50 26.13 5.50 17.08
C GLY A 50 25.94 6.58 16.01
N GLY A 51 24.73 6.68 15.46
CA GLY A 51 24.42 7.63 14.39
C GLY A 51 25.20 7.36 13.11
N PHE A 52 25.72 8.42 12.51
CA PHE A 52 26.42 8.40 11.22
C PHE A 52 27.71 9.22 11.31
N TYR A 53 28.72 8.89 10.48
CA TYR A 53 29.93 9.68 10.37
C TYR A 53 29.61 11.07 9.83
N GLY A 54 30.25 12.10 10.38
CA GLY A 54 30.06 13.49 9.94
C GLY A 54 30.77 13.82 8.62
N VAL A 55 31.84 13.07 8.28
CA VAL A 55 32.63 13.28 7.06
C VAL A 55 32.99 11.94 6.42
N VAL A 56 32.73 11.81 5.11
CA VAL A 56 33.24 10.72 4.27
C VAL A 56 33.84 11.33 2.99
N LEU A 57 35.08 10.95 2.67
CA LEU A 57 35.83 11.45 1.53
C LEU A 57 35.34 10.87 0.19
N ASN A 58 35.89 11.39 -0.92
CA ASN A 58 35.49 10.94 -2.27
C ASN A 58 35.80 9.47 -2.55
N ASP A 59 36.82 8.89 -1.90
CA ASP A 59 37.17 7.47 -1.99
C ASP A 59 36.31 6.55 -1.09
N GLY A 60 35.32 7.11 -0.39
CA GLY A 60 34.44 6.38 0.52
C GLY A 60 35.03 6.15 1.91
N LYS A 61 36.19 6.77 2.26
CA LYS A 61 36.80 6.64 3.56
C LYS A 61 36.16 7.60 4.58
N ALA A 62 35.63 7.07 5.67
CA ALA A 62 35.12 7.88 6.78
C ALA A 62 36.23 8.52 7.60
N ILE A 63 35.99 9.73 8.11
CA ILE A 63 36.83 10.41 9.09
C ILE A 63 36.20 10.21 10.47
N GLU A 64 36.72 9.22 11.21
CA GLU A 64 36.10 8.72 12.44
C GLU A 64 35.91 9.76 13.55
N ASN A 65 36.82 10.72 13.64
CA ASN A 65 36.81 11.79 14.65
C ASN A 65 36.17 13.08 14.18
N ALA A 66 35.49 13.07 13.02
CA ALA A 66 34.79 14.24 12.54
C ALA A 66 33.54 14.53 13.38
N PRO A 67 33.20 15.81 13.60
CA PRO A 67 31.98 16.18 14.31
C PRO A 67 30.75 15.82 13.47
N LYS A 68 29.59 15.65 14.14
CA LYS A 68 28.31 15.26 13.55
C LYS A 68 27.36 16.47 13.52
N GLY A 69 26.91 16.88 12.34
CA GLY A 69 26.02 18.02 12.17
C GLY A 69 24.56 17.67 12.34
N ALA A 70 23.76 18.59 12.91
CA ALA A 70 22.32 18.42 13.10
C ALA A 70 21.58 18.30 11.79
N VAL A 71 21.91 19.15 10.82
CA VAL A 71 21.28 19.16 9.49
C VAL A 71 21.50 17.85 8.75
N LEU A 72 22.75 17.37 8.74
CA LEU A 72 23.11 16.07 8.14
C LEU A 72 22.25 14.94 8.70
N ASN A 73 22.17 14.82 10.04
CA ASN A 73 21.47 13.71 10.69
C ASN A 73 19.93 13.82 10.54
N ALA A 74 19.36 15.02 10.57
CA ALA A 74 17.95 15.24 10.28
C ALA A 74 17.59 14.84 8.84
N ARG A 75 18.41 15.19 7.86
CA ARG A 75 18.23 14.86 6.46
C ARG A 75 18.41 13.37 6.17
N ILE A 76 19.31 12.68 6.87
CA ILE A 76 19.40 11.22 6.82
C ILE A 76 18.11 10.58 7.37
N THR A 77 17.59 11.10 8.50
CA THR A 77 16.32 10.64 9.09
C THR A 77 15.18 10.74 8.07
N TRP A 78 15.06 11.88 7.40
CA TRP A 78 14.06 12.09 6.36
C TRP A 78 14.23 11.12 5.19
N SER A 79 15.44 11.02 4.62
CA SER A 79 15.69 10.23 3.41
C SER A 79 15.38 8.75 3.58
N PHE A 80 15.80 8.13 4.72
CA PHE A 80 15.49 6.72 4.97
C PHE A 80 14.04 6.49 5.41
N SER A 81 13.41 7.44 6.09
CA SER A 81 11.98 7.38 6.38
C SER A 81 11.14 7.41 5.11
N ARG A 82 11.50 8.29 4.18
CA ARG A 82 10.84 8.39 2.87
C ARG A 82 11.08 7.13 2.02
N ALA A 83 12.31 6.57 2.05
CA ALA A 83 12.63 5.32 1.38
C ALA A 83 11.79 4.14 1.93
N TYR A 84 11.66 4.04 3.26
CA TYR A 84 10.81 3.03 3.87
C TYR A 84 9.34 3.22 3.52
N ARG A 85 8.82 4.45 3.58
CA ARG A 85 7.44 4.76 3.22
C ARG A 85 7.12 4.37 1.78
N GLN A 86 8.07 4.54 0.87
CA GLN A 86 7.88 4.21 -0.55
C GLN A 86 8.00 2.71 -0.86
N ASP A 87 9.03 2.05 -0.33
CA ASP A 87 9.39 0.69 -0.74
C ASP A 87 9.05 -0.38 0.33
N GLY A 88 8.81 0.01 1.57
CA GLY A 88 8.53 -0.88 2.70
C GLY A 88 9.69 -1.78 3.12
N LEU A 89 10.92 -1.56 2.62
CA LEU A 89 12.07 -2.42 2.92
C LEU A 89 12.53 -2.26 4.38
N GLU A 90 12.63 -3.37 5.09
CA GLU A 90 13.02 -3.39 6.51
C GLU A 90 14.39 -2.73 6.75
N VAL A 91 15.34 -2.87 5.84
CA VAL A 91 16.66 -2.24 5.94
C VAL A 91 16.56 -0.70 5.95
N TYR A 92 15.63 -0.13 5.21
CA TYR A 92 15.41 1.33 5.23
C TYR A 92 14.76 1.78 6.55
N LYS A 93 13.84 0.97 7.08
CA LYS A 93 13.24 1.21 8.40
C LYS A 93 14.32 1.21 9.49
N GLN A 94 15.21 0.21 9.50
CA GLN A 94 16.31 0.14 10.48
C GLN A 94 17.23 1.36 10.41
N MET A 95 17.53 1.85 9.21
CA MET A 95 18.30 3.07 9.03
C MET A 95 17.56 4.32 9.51
N ALA A 96 16.25 4.42 9.21
CA ALA A 96 15.40 5.52 9.67
C ALA A 96 15.27 5.54 11.20
N ASP A 97 14.98 4.40 11.82
CA ASP A 97 14.85 4.24 13.26
C ASP A 97 16.18 4.60 13.96
N ARG A 98 17.31 4.14 13.43
CA ARG A 98 18.65 4.48 13.92
C ARG A 98 18.89 5.99 13.89
N ALA A 99 18.56 6.64 12.77
CA ALA A 99 18.76 8.07 12.58
C ALA A 99 17.86 8.88 13.52
N ALA A 100 16.56 8.57 13.58
CA ALA A 100 15.59 9.25 14.44
C ALA A 100 15.92 9.10 15.94
N ASP A 101 16.25 7.88 16.38
CA ASP A 101 16.59 7.59 17.77
C ASP A 101 17.85 8.36 18.20
N TYR A 102 18.91 8.35 17.37
CA TYR A 102 20.14 9.12 17.62
C TYR A 102 19.86 10.62 17.65
N TYR A 103 19.05 11.13 16.72
CA TYR A 103 18.68 12.55 16.68
C TYR A 103 17.95 12.99 17.96
N ILE A 104 16.94 12.24 18.37
CA ILE A 104 16.15 12.54 19.58
C ILE A 104 17.02 12.53 20.84
N ARG A 105 17.93 11.58 20.97
CA ARG A 105 18.73 11.41 22.19
C ARG A 105 19.87 12.40 22.30
N HIS A 106 20.50 12.79 21.19
CA HIS A 106 21.78 13.52 21.21
C HIS A 106 21.65 14.96 20.71
N PHE A 107 20.83 15.25 19.69
CA PHE A 107 20.73 16.59 19.11
C PHE A 107 19.74 17.49 19.83
N ILE A 108 18.64 16.98 20.39
CA ILE A 108 17.66 17.79 21.09
C ILE A 108 18.21 18.25 22.43
N ASP A 109 18.22 19.58 22.67
CA ASP A 109 18.68 20.17 23.94
C ASP A 109 17.62 19.98 25.04
N PRO A 110 17.88 19.14 26.05
CA PRO A 110 16.88 18.85 27.10
C PRO A 110 16.63 19.99 28.05
N VAL A 111 17.48 21.03 28.03
CA VAL A 111 17.41 22.17 29.00
C VAL A 111 16.65 23.35 28.38
N TYR A 112 17.05 23.76 27.18
CA TYR A 112 16.54 24.98 26.58
C TYR A 112 15.56 24.69 25.41
N GLY A 113 15.47 23.43 24.97
CA GLY A 113 14.73 23.05 23.75
C GLY A 113 15.50 23.40 22.47
N GLY A 114 14.90 23.09 21.32
CA GLY A 114 15.60 23.19 20.05
C GLY A 114 16.68 22.15 19.91
N VAL A 115 17.63 22.36 19.00
CA VAL A 115 18.70 21.41 18.70
C VAL A 115 20.08 22.05 18.88
N PHE A 116 21.08 21.21 19.15
CA PHE A 116 22.50 21.61 19.07
C PHE A 116 22.91 21.66 17.60
N TRP A 117 23.72 22.63 17.22
CA TRP A 117 24.18 22.75 15.83
C TRP A 117 25.11 21.57 15.45
N GLN A 118 26.00 21.20 16.32
CA GLN A 118 27.00 20.14 16.07
C GLN A 118 27.34 19.36 17.37
N LEU A 119 27.52 18.06 17.23
CA LEU A 119 28.05 17.16 18.26
C LEU A 119 29.49 16.80 17.91
N ASP A 120 30.29 16.36 18.93
CA ASP A 120 31.55 15.66 18.67
C ASP A 120 31.29 14.24 18.08
N CYS A 121 32.38 13.50 17.81
CA CYS A 121 32.27 12.15 17.26
C CYS A 121 31.64 11.15 18.24
N GLU A 122 31.68 11.40 19.54
CA GLU A 122 31.10 10.56 20.59
C GLU A 122 29.63 10.89 20.88
N GLY A 123 29.10 11.98 20.30
CA GLY A 123 27.70 12.40 20.45
C GLY A 123 27.46 13.43 21.58
N HIS A 124 28.50 14.08 22.11
CA HIS A 124 28.35 15.16 23.08
C HIS A 124 28.23 16.53 22.38
N PRO A 125 27.45 17.49 22.96
CA PRO A 125 27.29 18.81 22.38
C PRO A 125 28.67 19.52 22.20
N LYS A 126 28.98 19.90 20.94
CA LYS A 126 30.21 20.61 20.58
C LYS A 126 29.92 22.09 20.25
N GLU A 127 28.98 22.33 19.29
CA GLU A 127 28.51 23.66 18.95
C GLU A 127 27.06 23.77 19.35
N THR A 128 26.75 24.65 20.29
CA THR A 128 25.45 24.72 20.97
C THR A 128 24.58 25.89 20.53
N THR A 129 25.03 26.73 19.59
CA THR A 129 24.20 27.80 19.00
C THR A 129 22.91 27.24 18.43
N LYS A 130 21.83 27.98 18.57
CA LYS A 130 20.52 27.66 18.05
C LYS A 130 20.38 28.26 16.66
N GLN A 131 20.51 27.41 15.66
CA GLN A 131 20.20 27.77 14.28
C GLN A 131 18.77 27.33 13.97
N THR A 132 17.92 28.28 13.60
CA THR A 132 16.50 28.03 13.25
C THR A 132 16.40 27.02 12.11
N TYR A 133 17.28 27.11 11.13
CA TYR A 133 17.44 26.18 10.03
C TYR A 133 17.57 24.71 10.50
N ALA A 134 18.45 24.44 11.47
CA ALA A 134 18.66 23.09 11.98
C ALA A 134 17.41 22.55 12.72
N CYS A 135 16.72 23.44 13.44
CA CYS A 135 15.48 23.09 14.12
C CYS A 135 14.36 22.72 13.12
N ALA A 136 14.26 23.45 12.00
CA ALA A 136 13.32 23.16 10.92
C ALA A 136 13.59 21.75 10.33
N PHE A 137 14.85 21.41 10.02
CA PHE A 137 15.17 20.05 9.54
C PHE A 137 14.89 18.96 10.57
N GLY A 138 15.07 19.24 11.86
CA GLY A 138 14.66 18.33 12.93
C GLY A 138 13.16 18.01 12.88
N ILE A 139 12.31 19.03 12.72
CA ILE A 139 10.86 18.87 12.54
C ILE A 139 10.58 18.04 11.28
N TYR A 140 11.20 18.39 10.18
CA TYR A 140 11.01 17.74 8.87
C TYR A 140 11.31 16.24 8.90
N GLY A 141 12.52 15.88 9.38
CA GLY A 141 12.95 14.48 9.46
C GLY A 141 12.10 13.65 10.42
N LEU A 142 11.77 14.19 11.59
CA LEU A 142 11.01 13.49 12.61
C LEU A 142 9.51 13.36 12.25
N ALA A 143 8.93 14.36 11.57
CA ALA A 143 7.56 14.26 11.05
C ALA A 143 7.44 13.18 9.97
N GLU A 144 8.38 13.10 9.03
CA GLU A 144 8.42 12.04 8.01
C GLU A 144 8.67 10.67 8.63
N HIS A 145 9.52 10.56 9.66
CA HIS A 145 9.72 9.32 10.39
C HIS A 145 8.43 8.83 11.05
N PHE A 146 7.69 9.72 11.70
CA PHE A 146 6.37 9.37 12.23
C PHE A 146 5.40 8.94 11.13
N ARG A 147 5.33 9.69 10.02
CA ARG A 147 4.47 9.37 8.86
C ARG A 147 4.71 7.96 8.34
N ALA A 148 5.98 7.55 8.28
CA ALA A 148 6.41 6.26 7.73
C ALA A 148 6.26 5.09 8.70
N THR A 149 6.47 5.32 10.01
CA THR A 149 6.61 4.25 11.01
C THR A 149 5.51 4.22 12.07
N GLY A 150 4.87 5.36 12.33
CA GLY A 150 3.95 5.56 13.45
C GLY A 150 4.65 5.77 14.80
N ASP A 151 5.97 5.95 14.84
CA ASP A 151 6.70 6.17 16.10
C ASP A 151 6.32 7.52 16.71
N ARG A 152 5.48 7.46 17.75
CA ARG A 152 4.97 8.64 18.46
C ARG A 152 6.07 9.51 19.07
N ARG A 153 7.19 8.92 19.49
CA ARG A 153 8.33 9.69 20.05
C ARG A 153 8.83 10.73 19.03
N SER A 154 8.87 10.37 17.75
CA SER A 154 9.29 11.28 16.68
C SER A 154 8.31 12.44 16.49
N LEU A 155 6.99 12.17 16.51
CA LEU A 155 6.01 13.25 16.42
C LEU A 155 6.06 14.16 17.65
N GLU A 156 6.13 13.62 18.88
CA GLU A 156 6.24 14.40 20.11
C GLU A 156 7.49 15.28 20.11
N ALA A 157 8.61 14.77 19.61
CA ALA A 157 9.84 15.54 19.45
C ALA A 157 9.67 16.66 18.40
N ALA A 158 9.07 16.36 17.24
CA ALA A 158 8.78 17.35 16.21
C ALA A 158 7.86 18.46 16.70
N LEU A 159 6.81 18.10 17.45
CA LEU A 159 5.87 19.09 18.06
C LEU A 159 6.56 19.97 19.09
N LYS A 160 7.48 19.45 19.92
CA LYS A 160 8.27 20.25 20.86
C LYS A 160 9.21 21.22 20.13
N LEU A 161 9.81 20.80 19.02
CA LEU A 161 10.63 21.67 18.18
C LEU A 161 9.77 22.77 17.52
N TYR A 162 8.61 22.43 17.00
CA TYR A 162 7.62 23.38 16.47
C TYR A 162 7.22 24.43 17.53
N GLN A 163 6.83 23.98 18.73
CA GLN A 163 6.49 24.89 19.83
C GLN A 163 7.68 25.82 20.19
N THR A 164 8.90 25.30 20.19
CA THR A 164 10.10 26.11 20.44
C THR A 164 10.29 27.21 19.39
N LEU A 165 10.06 26.90 18.10
CA LEU A 165 10.13 27.88 17.02
C LEU A 165 9.05 28.95 17.19
N GLU A 166 7.82 28.56 17.49
CA GLU A 166 6.71 29.49 17.65
C GLU A 166 6.80 30.39 18.89
N GLU A 167 7.35 29.89 20.00
CA GLU A 167 7.46 30.63 21.26
C GLU A 167 8.72 31.50 21.32
N LYS A 168 9.86 31.06 20.77
CA LYS A 168 11.15 31.66 20.98
C LYS A 168 11.78 32.33 19.76
N VAL A 169 11.38 31.89 18.56
CA VAL A 169 12.05 32.25 17.30
C VAL A 169 11.17 33.08 16.38
N HIS A 170 9.87 32.84 16.38
CA HIS A 170 8.90 33.55 15.57
C HIS A 170 8.80 35.02 15.98
N ASP A 171 9.07 35.95 15.06
CA ASP A 171 8.95 37.38 15.29
C ASP A 171 7.46 37.82 15.22
N LYS A 172 6.88 37.99 16.40
CA LYS A 172 5.45 38.39 16.52
C LYS A 172 5.18 39.83 16.09
N GLY A 173 6.21 40.67 15.95
CA GLY A 173 6.08 42.09 15.57
C GLY A 173 6.12 42.32 14.08
N GLU A 174 7.13 41.75 13.41
CA GLU A 174 7.41 41.95 11.99
C GLU A 174 7.10 40.73 11.14
N ALA A 175 6.58 39.66 11.73
CA ALA A 175 6.40 38.31 11.13
C ALA A 175 7.71 37.62 10.71
N GLY A 176 7.63 36.33 10.44
CA GLY A 176 8.77 35.48 10.05
C GLY A 176 9.63 35.05 11.24
N TYR A 177 10.79 34.51 10.93
CA TYR A 177 11.62 33.80 11.94
C TYR A 177 13.04 34.32 11.94
N ILE A 178 13.59 34.51 13.15
CA ILE A 178 14.97 35.00 13.34
C ILE A 178 15.93 33.81 13.13
N GLU A 179 17.07 34.08 12.48
CA GLU A 179 18.03 33.09 11.97
C GLU A 179 18.75 32.31 13.07
N SER A 180 19.29 32.98 14.08
CA SER A 180 20.18 32.37 15.08
C SER A 180 20.14 33.01 16.46
N PHE A 181 20.44 32.18 17.48
CA PHE A 181 20.48 32.56 18.88
C PHE A 181 21.62 31.87 19.60
N GLN A 182 21.96 32.36 20.78
CA GLN A 182 22.76 31.65 21.77
C GLN A 182 21.99 30.40 22.24
N ARG A 183 22.63 29.48 22.94
CA ARG A 183 21.99 28.25 23.44
C ARG A 183 20.70 28.49 24.24
N ASP A 184 20.67 29.57 25.04
CA ASP A 184 19.54 29.96 25.90
C ASP A 184 18.48 30.83 25.20
N TYR A 185 18.59 30.99 23.89
CA TYR A 185 17.75 31.86 23.04
C TYR A 185 17.93 33.34 23.27
N THR A 186 18.98 33.80 23.95
CA THR A 186 19.40 35.20 23.92
C THR A 186 19.96 35.55 22.54
N LYS A 187 19.83 36.86 22.13
CA LYS A 187 20.32 37.31 20.82
C LYS A 187 21.82 37.01 20.67
N ALA A 188 22.15 36.29 19.58
CA ALA A 188 23.53 36.08 19.17
C ALA A 188 24.03 37.21 18.27
N PRO A 189 25.36 37.42 18.13
CA PRO A 189 25.87 38.17 16.99
C PRO A 189 25.42 37.44 15.71
N LEU A 190 24.77 38.23 14.84
CA LEU A 190 24.12 37.65 13.64
C LEU A 190 25.20 37.11 12.68
N LYS A 191 25.32 35.82 12.62
CA LYS A 191 25.93 35.10 11.51
C LYS A 191 24.86 34.17 10.95
N GLY A 192 24.36 34.49 9.76
CA GLY A 192 23.48 33.59 9.01
C GLY A 192 24.17 32.25 8.80
N VAL A 193 23.38 31.20 8.56
CA VAL A 193 23.85 29.85 8.26
C VAL A 193 24.83 29.86 7.07
N ASP A 194 24.61 30.78 6.13
CA ASP A 194 25.48 30.98 4.95
C ASP A 194 26.64 31.99 5.18
N GLY A 195 26.87 32.38 6.44
CA GLY A 195 27.99 33.23 6.82
C GLY A 195 27.77 34.73 6.55
N GLN A 196 26.61 35.17 6.06
CA GLN A 196 26.32 36.58 5.83
C GLN A 196 26.14 37.34 7.16
N ALA A 197 27.04 38.28 7.45
CA ALA A 197 26.96 39.10 8.65
C ALA A 197 25.74 40.04 8.59
N ASN A 198 25.07 40.22 9.72
CA ASN A 198 23.91 41.12 9.94
C ASN A 198 22.61 40.72 9.29
N ALA A 199 22.48 39.55 8.66
CA ALA A 199 21.21 39.06 8.22
C ALA A 199 20.48 38.37 9.38
N SER A 200 19.32 38.89 9.77
CA SER A 200 18.48 38.32 10.83
C SER A 200 17.35 37.45 10.31
N LYS A 201 16.93 37.67 9.09
CA LYS A 201 15.90 36.88 8.39
C LYS A 201 16.45 36.47 7.02
N THR A 202 16.51 35.15 6.76
CA THR A 202 17.04 34.64 5.50
C THR A 202 15.99 33.88 4.73
N MET A 203 16.04 33.94 3.40
CA MET A 203 15.21 33.16 2.53
C MET A 203 15.37 31.67 2.79
N ASN A 204 16.62 31.20 2.91
CA ASN A 204 16.97 29.79 3.08
C ASN A 204 16.32 29.16 4.33
N THR A 205 16.33 29.86 5.47
CA THR A 205 15.64 29.41 6.68
C THR A 205 14.11 29.40 6.49
N HIS A 206 13.53 30.40 5.83
CA HIS A 206 12.06 30.46 5.65
C HIS A 206 11.52 29.37 4.72
N ILE A 207 12.23 29.03 3.63
CA ILE A 207 11.78 27.95 2.75
C ILE A 207 11.84 26.58 3.46
N HIS A 208 12.83 26.36 4.33
CA HIS A 208 12.93 25.09 5.05
C HIS A 208 12.02 25.00 6.28
N ILE A 209 11.60 26.13 6.87
CA ILE A 209 10.50 26.11 7.83
C ILE A 209 9.20 25.80 7.08
N LEU A 210 8.95 26.38 5.89
CA LEU A 210 7.78 26.08 5.07
C LEU A 210 7.74 24.58 4.75
N GLU A 211 8.83 23.99 4.31
CA GLU A 211 8.95 22.56 4.01
C GLU A 211 8.66 21.68 5.24
N ALA A 212 9.28 22.01 6.37
CA ALA A 212 9.10 21.29 7.62
C ALA A 212 7.64 21.38 8.14
N TYR A 213 7.04 22.56 8.08
CA TYR A 213 5.66 22.76 8.50
C TYR A 213 4.66 22.11 7.55
N THR A 214 4.96 22.04 6.26
CA THR A 214 4.17 21.31 5.27
C THR A 214 4.10 19.82 5.62
N THR A 215 5.24 19.20 5.87
CA THR A 215 5.30 17.78 6.28
C THR A 215 4.66 17.54 7.64
N LEU A 216 4.89 18.42 8.61
CA LEU A 216 4.26 18.32 9.93
C LEU A 216 2.72 18.46 9.83
N TYR A 217 2.21 19.35 8.98
CA TYR A 217 0.76 19.53 8.79
C TYR A 217 0.11 18.31 8.13
N GLN A 218 0.82 17.61 7.25
CA GLN A 218 0.33 16.36 6.65
C GLN A 218 0.09 15.26 7.69
N VAL A 219 0.83 15.24 8.78
CA VAL A 219 0.71 14.24 9.85
C VAL A 219 -0.05 14.75 11.09
N TRP A 220 -0.10 16.06 11.30
CA TRP A 220 -0.78 16.72 12.40
C TRP A 220 -1.44 18.03 11.93
N PRO A 221 -2.63 17.96 11.30
CA PRO A 221 -3.32 19.14 10.79
C PRO A 221 -3.91 19.98 11.94
N ASP A 222 -3.18 21.01 12.32
CA ASP A 222 -3.53 21.97 13.36
C ASP A 222 -3.80 23.35 12.76
N GLU A 223 -4.83 24.07 13.24
CA GLU A 223 -5.22 25.37 12.69
C GLU A 223 -4.16 26.47 12.93
N GLY A 224 -3.41 26.39 14.04
CA GLY A 224 -2.29 27.28 14.30
C GLY A 224 -1.16 27.05 13.30
N LEU A 225 -0.80 25.80 13.04
CA LEU A 225 0.19 25.42 12.05
C LEU A 225 -0.26 25.83 10.63
N LYS A 226 -1.53 25.66 10.30
CA LYS A 226 -2.11 26.14 9.02
C LYS A 226 -1.99 27.65 8.85
N LYS A 227 -2.24 28.39 9.92
CA LYS A 227 -2.05 29.85 9.92
C LYS A 227 -0.59 30.24 9.66
N ASN A 228 0.36 29.54 10.29
CA ASN A 228 1.78 29.80 10.13
C ASN A 228 2.27 29.42 8.71
N LEU A 229 1.75 28.35 8.10
CA LEU A 229 1.97 28.03 6.69
C LEU A 229 1.50 29.14 5.74
N LYS A 230 0.31 29.72 5.98
CA LYS A 230 -0.20 30.85 5.19
C LYS A 230 0.67 32.10 5.38
N GLU A 231 1.16 32.34 6.60
CA GLU A 231 2.09 33.46 6.85
C GLU A 231 3.39 33.29 6.08
N LEU A 232 4.01 32.09 6.14
CA LEU A 232 5.24 31.78 5.40
C LEU A 232 5.07 31.95 3.88
N LEU A 233 3.97 31.43 3.31
CA LEU A 233 3.65 31.63 1.90
C LEU A 233 3.50 33.12 1.56
N GLY A 234 2.84 33.90 2.42
CA GLY A 234 2.72 35.35 2.26
C GLY A 234 4.08 36.07 2.30
N ILE A 235 4.99 35.68 3.20
CA ILE A 235 6.36 36.22 3.29
C ILE A 235 7.13 35.91 2.00
N LEU A 236 7.08 34.68 1.51
CA LEU A 236 7.75 34.26 0.28
C LEU A 236 7.17 34.93 -0.98
N GLN A 237 5.90 35.31 -0.94
CA GLN A 237 5.28 36.03 -2.06
C GLN A 237 5.57 37.55 -2.05
N THR A 238 5.82 38.15 -0.88
CA THR A 238 5.83 39.61 -0.75
C THR A 238 7.11 40.20 -0.19
N LYS A 239 7.78 39.52 0.76
CA LYS A 239 8.98 40.02 1.44
C LYS A 239 10.28 39.47 0.85
N LEU A 240 10.27 38.19 0.47
CA LEU A 240 11.42 37.47 -0.05
C LEU A 240 11.39 37.26 -1.56
N TYR A 241 10.50 37.95 -2.27
CA TYR A 241 10.39 37.88 -3.73
C TYR A 241 10.50 39.27 -4.37
N ASN A 242 11.33 39.36 -5.40
CA ASN A 242 11.44 40.56 -6.20
C ASN A 242 10.60 40.44 -7.50
N PRO A 243 9.46 41.12 -7.60
CA PRO A 243 8.56 40.98 -8.76
C PRO A 243 9.10 41.61 -10.05
N ARG A 244 10.23 42.36 -10.00
CA ARG A 244 10.86 42.96 -11.20
C ARG A 244 11.82 41.99 -11.88
N THR A 245 12.51 41.17 -11.06
CA THR A 245 13.50 40.22 -11.57
C THR A 245 12.99 38.78 -11.56
N ASN A 246 11.95 38.47 -10.76
CA ASN A 246 11.42 37.14 -10.41
C ASN A 246 12.41 36.27 -9.63
N HIS A 247 13.43 36.86 -9.00
CA HIS A 247 14.35 36.17 -8.09
C HIS A 247 13.96 36.39 -6.66
N LEU A 248 14.49 35.50 -5.79
CA LEU A 248 14.36 35.63 -4.34
C LEU A 248 15.34 36.68 -3.79
N ILE A 249 14.93 37.30 -2.70
CA ILE A 249 15.77 38.14 -1.84
C ILE A 249 16.33 37.23 -0.76
N LEU A 250 17.65 37.00 -0.77
CA LEU A 250 18.27 35.97 0.08
C LEU A 250 18.38 36.38 1.54
N TYR A 251 18.68 37.66 1.80
CA TYR A 251 19.03 38.16 3.13
C TYR A 251 18.28 39.44 3.44
N CYS A 252 17.73 39.54 4.65
CA CYS A 252 17.05 40.73 5.17
C CYS A 252 17.47 41.00 6.61
N ASP A 253 17.33 42.27 7.03
CA ASP A 253 17.40 42.67 8.44
C ASP A 253 16.10 42.32 9.21
N ASP A 254 16.01 42.75 10.49
CA ASP A 254 14.83 42.54 11.35
C ASP A 254 13.54 43.13 10.75
N HIS A 255 13.65 44.19 9.93
CA HIS A 255 12.54 44.93 9.32
C HIS A 255 12.29 44.58 7.85
N TRP A 256 12.84 43.45 7.38
CA TRP A 256 12.72 43.00 5.97
C TRP A 256 13.43 43.90 4.94
N ASN A 257 14.37 44.76 5.35
CA ASN A 257 15.19 45.48 4.39
C ASN A 257 16.21 44.50 3.74
N PRO A 258 16.28 44.46 2.39
CA PRO A 258 17.21 43.54 1.71
C PRO A 258 18.70 43.86 2.01
N ILE A 259 19.50 42.83 2.16
CA ILE A 259 20.97 42.91 2.35
C ILE A 259 21.66 42.16 1.21
N GLY A 260 22.45 42.88 0.41
CA GLY A 260 23.13 42.29 -0.73
C GLY A 260 22.21 42.09 -1.97
N GLU A 261 22.85 41.76 -3.09
CA GLU A 261 22.20 41.50 -4.36
C GLU A 261 22.79 40.22 -4.96
N ILE A 262 22.24 39.08 -4.56
CA ILE A 262 22.64 37.75 -5.05
C ILE A 262 21.41 37.04 -5.62
N ASP A 263 21.51 36.56 -6.86
CA ASP A 263 20.52 35.70 -7.49
C ASP A 263 21.01 34.24 -7.36
N SER A 264 20.32 33.43 -6.57
CA SER A 264 20.62 32.02 -6.37
C SER A 264 19.64 31.14 -7.15
N TYR A 265 20.06 30.71 -8.32
CA TYR A 265 19.18 29.96 -9.25
C TYR A 265 18.65 28.66 -8.69
N GLY A 266 19.48 27.94 -7.90
CA GLY A 266 19.08 26.73 -7.20
C GLY A 266 17.95 26.98 -6.21
N HIS A 267 18.06 28.04 -5.39
CA HIS A 267 17.01 28.40 -4.42
C HIS A 267 15.74 28.94 -5.07
N ASP A 268 15.86 29.71 -6.15
CA ASP A 268 14.69 30.17 -6.90
C ASP A 268 13.82 29.01 -7.38
N ILE A 269 14.46 28.03 -8.03
CA ILE A 269 13.72 26.88 -8.57
C ILE A 269 13.26 25.91 -7.44
N GLU A 270 14.03 25.73 -6.38
CA GLU A 270 13.62 24.96 -5.20
C GLU A 270 12.38 25.58 -4.55
N THR A 271 12.40 26.88 -4.28
CA THR A 271 11.27 27.58 -3.68
C THR A 271 10.02 27.49 -4.54
N SER A 272 10.17 27.52 -5.87
CA SER A 272 9.03 27.47 -6.80
C SER A 272 8.17 26.22 -6.57
N TRP A 273 8.75 25.05 -6.38
CA TRP A 273 7.98 23.84 -6.18
C TRP A 273 7.61 23.60 -4.68
N LEU A 274 8.44 24.01 -3.72
CA LEU A 274 8.09 23.93 -2.29
C LEU A 274 6.86 24.76 -1.94
N MET A 275 6.75 25.98 -2.50
CA MET A 275 5.56 26.82 -2.32
C MET A 275 4.31 26.16 -2.94
N THR A 276 4.44 25.52 -4.11
CA THR A 276 3.33 24.82 -4.77
C THR A 276 2.81 23.68 -3.90
N GLU A 277 3.71 22.89 -3.30
CA GLU A 277 3.37 21.80 -2.39
C GLU A 277 2.67 22.34 -1.14
N ALA A 278 3.24 23.34 -0.48
CA ALA A 278 2.65 23.96 0.72
C ALA A 278 1.26 24.52 0.45
N ALA A 279 1.05 25.22 -0.67
CA ALA A 279 -0.24 25.76 -1.05
C ALA A 279 -1.30 24.68 -1.32
N ALA A 280 -0.88 23.56 -1.91
CA ALA A 280 -1.74 22.38 -2.11
C ALA A 280 -2.19 21.79 -0.77
N VAL A 281 -1.26 21.61 0.16
CA VAL A 281 -1.52 21.08 1.51
C VAL A 281 -2.40 22.02 2.35
N VAL A 282 -2.23 23.34 2.24
CA VAL A 282 -3.10 24.35 2.89
C VAL A 282 -4.54 24.27 2.39
N GLY A 283 -4.74 23.88 1.12
CA GLY A 283 -6.07 23.63 0.55
C GLY A 283 -6.91 24.90 0.28
N ASP A 284 -6.27 26.05 0.10
CA ASP A 284 -6.93 27.33 -0.27
C ASP A 284 -6.78 27.54 -1.79
N PRO A 285 -7.86 27.40 -2.59
CA PRO A 285 -7.75 27.43 -4.06
C PRO A 285 -7.29 28.79 -4.60
N VAL A 286 -7.60 29.90 -3.93
CA VAL A 286 -7.19 31.25 -4.36
C VAL A 286 -5.70 31.44 -4.12
N LEU A 287 -5.22 31.08 -2.92
CA LEU A 287 -3.81 31.11 -2.58
C LEU A 287 -3.00 30.21 -3.49
N LYS A 288 -3.48 28.97 -3.72
CA LYS A 288 -2.81 28.00 -4.61
C LYS A 288 -2.62 28.56 -6.00
N LYS A 289 -3.64 29.14 -6.61
CA LYS A 289 -3.54 29.75 -7.94
C LYS A 289 -2.47 30.85 -8.00
N GLN A 290 -2.43 31.74 -7.00
CA GLN A 290 -1.43 32.82 -6.94
C GLN A 290 -0.01 32.27 -6.80
N VAL A 291 0.18 31.25 -5.97
CA VAL A 291 1.47 30.58 -5.77
C VAL A 291 1.90 29.87 -7.07
N ASP A 292 1.02 29.13 -7.73
CA ASP A 292 1.34 28.42 -8.98
C ASP A 292 1.81 29.38 -10.08
N GLU A 293 1.13 30.53 -10.25
CA GLU A 293 1.51 31.55 -11.22
C GLU A 293 2.89 32.16 -10.93
N GLN A 294 3.20 32.40 -9.65
CA GLN A 294 4.51 32.90 -9.23
C GLN A 294 5.59 31.84 -9.43
N ALA A 295 5.33 30.60 -9.02
CA ALA A 295 6.26 29.47 -9.15
C ALA A 295 6.73 29.25 -10.59
N VAL A 296 5.81 29.31 -11.56
CA VAL A 296 6.17 29.20 -13.00
C VAL A 296 7.07 30.35 -13.46
N LYS A 297 6.82 31.59 -12.99
CA LYS A 297 7.69 32.75 -13.33
C LYS A 297 9.11 32.56 -12.77
N MET A 298 9.21 32.18 -11.52
CA MET A 298 10.50 31.93 -10.86
C MET A 298 11.28 30.82 -11.58
N ALA A 299 10.63 29.68 -11.85
CA ALA A 299 11.25 28.56 -12.56
C ALA A 299 11.75 28.96 -13.93
N ARG A 300 10.94 29.69 -14.75
CA ARG A 300 11.35 30.16 -16.07
C ARG A 300 12.57 31.11 -16.01
N THR A 301 12.60 32.02 -15.03
CA THR A 301 13.69 32.97 -14.86
C THR A 301 14.97 32.23 -14.44
N ALA A 302 14.91 31.38 -13.43
CA ALA A 302 16.06 30.59 -12.96
C ALA A 302 16.67 29.72 -14.07
N LEU A 303 15.84 29.05 -14.87
CA LEU A 303 16.31 28.22 -15.99
C LEU A 303 16.90 29.05 -17.13
N LYS A 304 16.31 30.18 -17.46
CA LYS A 304 16.79 31.08 -18.53
C LYS A 304 18.17 31.68 -18.21
N GLU A 305 18.40 32.05 -16.94
CA GLU A 305 19.62 32.78 -16.55
C GLU A 305 20.69 31.86 -15.94
N GLY A 306 20.27 30.75 -15.28
CA GLY A 306 21.15 29.89 -14.51
C GLY A 306 21.66 28.64 -15.24
N LEU A 307 21.11 28.26 -16.40
CA LEU A 307 21.60 27.06 -17.11
C LEU A 307 22.81 27.37 -17.99
N ASN A 308 23.85 26.51 -17.94
CA ASN A 308 24.92 26.50 -18.91
C ASN A 308 24.49 25.80 -20.23
N ALA A 309 25.39 25.81 -21.22
CA ALA A 309 25.14 25.22 -22.53
C ALA A 309 24.86 23.71 -22.47
N ASP A 310 25.42 23.01 -21.50
CA ASP A 310 25.29 21.55 -21.30
C ASP A 310 24.05 21.16 -20.48
N GLY A 311 23.30 22.16 -19.97
CA GLY A 311 22.08 22.01 -19.21
C GLY A 311 22.29 21.87 -17.70
N ALA A 312 23.51 22.08 -17.20
CA ALA A 312 23.77 22.15 -15.78
C ALA A 312 23.43 23.52 -15.21
N MET A 313 22.92 23.56 -13.96
CA MET A 313 22.59 24.80 -13.28
C MET A 313 23.82 25.36 -12.58
N LEU A 314 24.13 26.59 -12.91
CA LEU A 314 25.19 27.42 -12.28
C LEU A 314 24.77 27.79 -10.87
N TYR A 315 25.75 28.07 -10.00
CA TYR A 315 25.47 28.25 -8.59
C TYR A 315 24.70 29.52 -8.28
N GLU A 316 25.26 30.69 -8.59
CA GLU A 316 24.67 31.98 -8.26
C GLU A 316 25.30 33.15 -9.09
N LYS A 317 24.62 34.28 -9.07
CA LYS A 317 25.15 35.54 -9.64
C LYS A 317 25.15 36.62 -8.58
N SER A 318 26.26 37.30 -8.43
CA SER A 318 26.42 38.46 -7.55
C SER A 318 26.83 39.69 -8.34
N PRO A 319 26.94 40.88 -7.73
CA PRO A 319 27.52 42.08 -8.39
C PRO A 319 28.95 41.87 -8.87
N GLU A 320 29.70 40.93 -8.26
CA GLU A 320 31.08 40.61 -8.64
C GLU A 320 31.14 39.70 -9.88
N GLY A 321 30.01 39.08 -10.26
CA GLY A 321 29.94 38.23 -11.43
C GLY A 321 29.22 36.89 -11.18
N MET A 322 29.31 36.03 -12.20
CA MET A 322 28.69 34.69 -12.19
C MET A 322 29.62 33.68 -11.49
N ASN A 323 29.14 33.06 -10.40
CA ASN A 323 29.76 31.89 -9.82
C ASN A 323 29.38 30.64 -10.65
N ARG A 324 30.33 30.15 -11.44
CA ARG A 324 30.11 29.07 -12.40
C ARG A 324 30.38 27.68 -11.82
N ARG A 325 30.67 27.58 -10.52
CA ARG A 325 30.77 26.27 -9.82
C ARG A 325 29.47 25.52 -9.99
N LEU A 326 29.56 24.22 -10.21
CA LEU A 326 28.41 23.34 -10.27
C LEU A 326 28.32 22.56 -8.94
N ALA A 327 27.27 22.78 -8.19
CA ALA A 327 26.97 22.01 -6.98
C ALA A 327 25.88 20.96 -7.29
N TRP A 328 25.85 19.87 -6.53
CA TRP A 328 24.94 18.75 -6.74
C TRP A 328 23.45 19.12 -6.50
N TRP A 329 23.18 19.94 -5.48
CA TRP A 329 21.81 20.21 -5.04
C TRP A 329 21.01 21.09 -6.02
N PRO A 330 21.57 22.16 -6.65
CA PRO A 330 20.83 22.93 -7.64
C PRO A 330 20.39 22.10 -8.84
N GLN A 331 21.16 21.04 -9.19
CA GLN A 331 20.78 20.13 -10.27
C GLN A 331 19.53 19.34 -9.88
N CYS A 332 19.49 18.81 -8.65
CA CYS A 332 18.33 18.07 -8.15
C CYS A 332 17.08 18.96 -8.15
N GLU A 333 17.22 20.17 -7.61
CA GLU A 333 16.11 21.13 -7.51
C GLU A 333 15.62 21.61 -8.88
N ALA A 334 16.54 21.81 -9.83
CA ALA A 334 16.19 22.15 -11.21
C ALA A 334 15.33 21.04 -11.86
N ILE A 335 15.67 19.77 -11.66
CA ILE A 335 14.92 18.65 -12.22
C ILE A 335 13.50 18.59 -11.61
N ILE A 336 13.36 18.71 -10.27
CA ILE A 336 12.04 18.71 -9.61
C ILE A 336 11.21 19.91 -10.03
N GLY A 337 11.80 21.12 -10.01
CA GLY A 337 11.13 22.36 -10.38
C GLY A 337 10.67 22.39 -11.84
N CYS A 338 11.45 21.79 -12.75
CA CYS A 338 11.04 21.57 -14.13
C CYS A 338 9.82 20.65 -14.23
N VAL A 339 9.83 19.52 -13.54
CA VAL A 339 8.66 18.59 -13.52
C VAL A 339 7.43 19.30 -12.93
N ASN A 340 7.59 20.05 -11.85
CA ASN A 340 6.50 20.84 -11.26
C ASN A 340 5.94 21.88 -12.26
N ALA A 341 6.81 22.62 -12.92
CA ALA A 341 6.39 23.63 -13.91
C ALA A 341 5.71 22.98 -15.13
N TRP A 342 6.18 21.82 -15.58
CA TRP A 342 5.50 21.04 -16.61
C TRP A 342 4.09 20.61 -16.18
N GLN A 343 3.93 20.09 -14.96
CA GLN A 343 2.61 19.69 -14.43
C GLN A 343 1.63 20.87 -14.34
N LEU A 344 2.13 22.08 -14.02
CA LEU A 344 1.32 23.30 -13.93
C LEU A 344 0.93 23.89 -15.30
N THR A 345 1.76 23.70 -16.34
CA THR A 345 1.62 24.43 -17.62
C THR A 345 1.35 23.53 -18.82
N GLY A 346 1.73 22.25 -18.76
CA GLY A 346 1.76 21.36 -19.93
C GLY A 346 2.88 21.66 -20.94
N ASP A 347 3.82 22.57 -20.63
CA ASP A 347 4.90 22.98 -21.52
C ASP A 347 6.04 21.94 -21.53
N GLN A 348 6.15 21.18 -22.63
CA GLN A 348 7.12 20.10 -22.78
C GLN A 348 8.57 20.55 -22.61
N SER A 349 8.88 21.78 -22.91
CA SER A 349 10.26 22.30 -22.81
C SER A 349 10.86 22.17 -21.42
N PHE A 350 10.03 22.14 -20.37
CA PHE A 350 10.48 21.88 -19.02
C PHE A 350 10.97 20.45 -18.82
N LEU A 351 10.25 19.44 -19.35
CA LEU A 351 10.72 18.06 -19.28
C LEU A 351 12.00 17.84 -20.09
N ASP A 352 12.14 18.48 -21.22
CA ASP A 352 13.35 18.40 -22.06
C ASP A 352 14.57 18.95 -21.30
N VAL A 353 14.40 20.06 -20.57
CA VAL A 353 15.43 20.62 -19.69
C VAL A 353 15.75 19.66 -18.53
N ALA A 354 14.74 19.10 -17.89
CA ALA A 354 14.93 18.12 -16.81
C ALA A 354 15.75 16.91 -17.28
N LEU A 355 15.44 16.35 -18.46
CA LEU A 355 16.17 15.22 -19.04
C LEU A 355 17.61 15.59 -19.40
N LYS A 356 17.82 16.80 -19.96
CA LYS A 356 19.15 17.29 -20.28
C LYS A 356 20.01 17.46 -19.03
N ASN A 357 19.44 18.05 -17.97
CA ASN A 357 20.12 18.19 -16.68
C ASN A 357 20.43 16.84 -16.04
N TRP A 358 19.46 15.89 -16.04
CA TRP A 358 19.69 14.55 -15.55
C TRP A 358 20.81 13.82 -16.31
N THR A 359 20.88 13.99 -17.63
CA THR A 359 21.94 13.41 -18.45
C THR A 359 23.31 13.94 -18.04
N TYR A 360 23.40 15.23 -17.74
CA TYR A 360 24.62 15.85 -17.19
C TYR A 360 24.97 15.30 -15.80
N VAL A 361 24.00 15.24 -14.90
CA VAL A 361 24.17 14.68 -13.54
C VAL A 361 24.72 13.27 -13.58
N LYS A 362 24.10 12.42 -14.39
CA LYS A 362 24.46 11.01 -14.54
C LYS A 362 25.91 10.80 -15.00
N SER A 363 26.42 11.69 -15.86
CA SER A 363 27.77 11.59 -16.44
C SER A 363 28.86 12.27 -15.60
N HIS A 364 28.53 13.24 -14.73
CA HIS A 364 29.53 14.05 -14.03
C HIS A 364 29.43 13.98 -12.50
N PHE A 365 28.22 13.97 -11.92
CA PHE A 365 28.05 13.94 -10.47
C PHE A 365 28.03 12.55 -9.85
N VAL A 366 27.47 11.55 -10.57
CA VAL A 366 27.36 10.18 -10.08
C VAL A 366 28.71 9.49 -10.10
N ASP A 367 29.24 9.12 -8.93
CA ASP A 367 30.49 8.36 -8.86
C ASP A 367 30.22 6.86 -9.00
N GLN A 368 30.59 6.30 -10.15
CA GLN A 368 30.45 4.89 -10.47
C GLN A 368 31.51 4.02 -9.78
N ALA A 369 32.63 4.60 -9.37
CA ALA A 369 33.77 3.85 -8.81
C ALA A 369 33.62 3.59 -7.31
N HIS A 370 33.18 4.62 -6.55
CA HIS A 370 33.11 4.55 -5.09
C HIS A 370 31.69 4.72 -4.53
N GLY A 371 30.72 4.87 -5.40
CA GLY A 371 29.31 5.11 -5.04
C GLY A 371 29.04 6.55 -4.55
N GLY A 372 27.77 6.89 -4.43
CA GLY A 372 27.32 8.24 -4.08
C GLY A 372 27.54 9.25 -5.19
N TRP A 373 27.51 10.54 -4.83
CA TRP A 373 27.68 11.65 -5.76
C TRP A 373 28.81 12.57 -5.28
N PHE A 374 29.54 13.16 -6.25
CA PHE A 374 30.45 14.28 -5.96
C PHE A 374 29.66 15.49 -5.49
N LYS A 375 30.22 16.26 -4.58
CA LYS A 375 29.57 17.44 -4.02
C LYS A 375 29.57 18.61 -5.00
N ASP A 376 30.75 18.93 -5.52
CA ASP A 376 31.00 20.10 -6.35
C ASP A 376 31.84 19.72 -7.56
N LEU A 377 31.56 20.36 -8.69
CA LEU A 377 32.35 20.27 -9.91
C LEU A 377 32.84 21.67 -10.33
N THR A 378 33.92 21.71 -11.07
CA THR A 378 34.36 22.89 -11.82
C THR A 378 33.38 23.19 -12.97
N GLU A 379 33.50 24.35 -13.59
CA GLU A 379 32.67 24.74 -14.77
C GLU A 379 32.76 23.71 -15.92
N ASP A 380 33.95 23.10 -16.11
CA ASP A 380 34.22 22.06 -17.11
C ASP A 380 33.89 20.64 -16.64
N GLY A 381 33.15 20.50 -15.53
CA GLY A 381 32.60 19.24 -15.06
C GLY A 381 33.56 18.31 -14.32
N GLN A 382 34.74 18.80 -13.88
CA GLN A 382 35.68 17.97 -13.10
C GLN A 382 35.36 17.99 -11.61
N PRO A 383 35.37 16.84 -10.91
CA PRO A 383 35.12 16.78 -9.48
C PRO A 383 36.12 17.58 -8.67
N LEU A 384 35.62 18.41 -7.76
CA LEU A 384 36.44 19.10 -6.79
C LEU A 384 36.77 18.19 -5.60
N ASN A 385 37.90 18.45 -4.93
CA ASN A 385 38.28 17.67 -3.77
C ASN A 385 37.48 18.12 -2.50
N ALA A 386 36.19 17.77 -2.50
CA ALA A 386 35.26 18.03 -1.40
C ALA A 386 34.64 16.72 -0.93
N PRO A 387 34.44 16.53 0.40
CA PRO A 387 33.91 15.27 0.91
C PRO A 387 32.49 15.00 0.42
N LYS A 388 32.18 13.71 0.14
CA LYS A 388 30.85 13.24 -0.25
C LYS A 388 29.82 13.31 0.90
N VAL A 389 30.30 13.30 2.14
CA VAL A 389 29.46 13.50 3.33
C VAL A 389 30.05 14.61 4.16
N SER A 390 29.23 15.57 4.53
CA SER A 390 29.59 16.71 5.40
C SER A 390 28.31 17.28 6.00
N ASP A 391 28.38 18.30 6.84
CA ASP A 391 27.21 18.98 7.40
C ASP A 391 26.16 19.36 6.33
N TRP A 392 26.62 19.70 5.12
CA TRP A 392 25.78 20.13 4.00
C TRP A 392 25.55 19.05 2.95
N ASN A 393 26.59 18.25 2.63
CA ASN A 393 26.43 17.18 1.65
C ASN A 393 25.89 15.92 2.29
N CYS A 394 24.66 15.59 1.95
CA CYS A 394 23.81 14.57 2.58
C CYS A 394 22.89 13.93 1.54
N PRO A 395 22.14 12.87 1.86
CA PRO A 395 21.30 12.17 0.88
C PRO A 395 20.02 12.92 0.49
N TYR A 396 19.75 14.09 1.05
CA TYR A 396 18.46 14.77 1.00
C TYR A 396 18.06 15.21 -0.42
N HIS A 397 18.79 16.13 -1.08
CA HIS A 397 18.39 16.68 -2.39
C HIS A 397 18.31 15.60 -3.47
N ASN A 398 19.29 14.73 -3.57
CA ASN A 398 19.34 13.70 -4.60
C ASN A 398 18.37 12.55 -4.34
N SER A 399 18.15 12.12 -3.10
CA SER A 399 17.11 11.14 -2.82
C SER A 399 15.71 11.74 -2.95
N ARG A 400 15.50 13.00 -2.50
CA ARG A 400 14.24 13.73 -2.66
C ARG A 400 13.87 13.87 -4.13
N MET A 401 14.82 14.28 -4.98
CA MET A 401 14.60 14.32 -6.42
C MET A 401 14.08 12.98 -6.95
N ALA A 402 14.74 11.87 -6.62
CA ALA A 402 14.33 10.58 -7.13
C ALA A 402 12.96 10.14 -6.57
N PHE A 403 12.66 10.42 -5.30
CA PHE A 403 11.35 10.13 -4.70
C PHE A 403 10.23 10.98 -5.31
N GLU A 404 10.46 12.28 -5.50
CA GLU A 404 9.50 13.18 -6.14
C GLU A 404 9.21 12.75 -7.59
N LEU A 405 10.24 12.41 -8.35
CA LEU A 405 10.06 11.94 -9.72
C LEU A 405 9.34 10.58 -9.77
N ALA A 406 9.67 9.68 -8.86
CA ALA A 406 8.97 8.39 -8.77
C ALA A 406 7.47 8.56 -8.51
N GLU A 407 7.07 9.52 -7.69
CA GLU A 407 5.68 9.82 -7.34
C GLU A 407 4.98 10.66 -8.43
N ARG A 408 5.59 11.80 -8.81
CA ARG A 408 5.00 12.76 -9.76
C ARG A 408 4.90 12.24 -11.20
N LEU A 409 5.82 11.34 -11.59
CA LEU A 409 5.86 10.71 -12.91
C LEU A 409 5.43 9.23 -12.84
N ALA A 410 4.76 8.82 -11.78
CA ALA A 410 4.18 7.49 -11.70
C ALA A 410 3.24 7.26 -12.89
N PRO A 411 3.29 6.09 -13.54
CA PRO A 411 2.35 5.77 -14.59
C PRO A 411 0.91 5.84 -14.03
N ALA A 412 -0.02 6.23 -14.88
CA ALA A 412 -1.42 6.19 -14.50
C ALA A 412 -1.78 4.79 -13.95
N LEU A 413 -2.66 4.74 -12.97
CA LEU A 413 -3.13 3.45 -12.44
C LEU A 413 -3.85 2.68 -13.54
N VAL A 414 -3.82 1.35 -13.44
CA VAL A 414 -4.69 0.50 -14.25
C VAL A 414 -6.12 0.78 -13.84
N HIS A 415 -6.96 1.14 -14.81
CA HIS A 415 -8.34 1.54 -14.56
C HIS A 415 -9.34 0.41 -14.80
N THR A 416 -8.99 -0.55 -15.68
CA THR A 416 -9.87 -1.68 -15.99
C THR A 416 -9.64 -2.81 -15.00
N GLU A 417 -10.68 -3.18 -14.28
CA GLU A 417 -10.64 -4.34 -13.39
C GLU A 417 -10.86 -5.63 -14.17
N VAL A 418 -9.80 -6.37 -14.39
CA VAL A 418 -9.82 -7.69 -15.03
C VAL A 418 -9.47 -8.77 -14.03
N MET A 419 -10.37 -9.71 -13.84
CA MET A 419 -10.13 -10.88 -13.00
C MET A 419 -9.24 -11.89 -13.72
N ALA A 420 -8.47 -12.66 -12.97
CA ALA A 420 -7.58 -13.69 -13.54
C ALA A 420 -8.30 -14.71 -14.42
N TRP A 421 -9.61 -14.90 -14.20
CA TRP A 421 -10.50 -15.74 -15.01
C TRP A 421 -11.15 -15.03 -16.20
N SER A 422 -10.59 -13.95 -16.68
CA SER A 422 -10.96 -13.14 -17.86
C SER A 422 -12.10 -12.14 -17.66
N ASN A 423 -12.93 -12.25 -16.62
CA ASN A 423 -14.04 -11.34 -16.45
C ASN A 423 -13.55 -9.92 -16.17
N ILE A 424 -14.16 -8.94 -16.84
CA ILE A 424 -13.99 -7.52 -16.58
C ILE A 424 -15.15 -7.11 -15.67
N THR A 425 -14.87 -6.54 -14.51
CA THR A 425 -15.89 -6.11 -13.54
C THR A 425 -16.22 -4.63 -13.62
N GLY A 426 -15.49 -3.89 -14.42
CA GLY A 426 -15.74 -2.48 -14.70
C GLY A 426 -14.49 -1.69 -15.05
N VAL A 427 -14.68 -0.39 -15.18
CA VAL A 427 -13.60 0.59 -15.40
C VAL A 427 -13.68 1.68 -14.34
N ARG A 428 -12.56 1.99 -13.69
CA ARG A 428 -12.48 3.04 -12.68
C ARG A 428 -12.19 4.40 -13.30
N LEU A 429 -13.03 5.36 -12.93
CA LEU A 429 -12.84 6.77 -13.27
C LEU A 429 -12.55 7.55 -11.99
N GLU A 430 -11.29 7.94 -11.78
CA GLU A 430 -10.83 8.59 -10.53
C GLU A 430 -11.20 7.79 -9.26
N GLY A 431 -11.17 6.45 -9.38
CA GLY A 431 -11.54 5.50 -8.34
C GLY A 431 -13.01 5.06 -8.35
N GLU A 432 -13.94 5.83 -8.93
CA GLU A 432 -15.34 5.42 -9.07
C GLU A 432 -15.48 4.28 -10.09
N LEU A 433 -16.06 3.15 -9.67
CA LEU A 433 -16.23 1.99 -10.54
C LEU A 433 -17.47 2.15 -11.42
N ILE A 434 -17.28 2.27 -12.72
CA ILE A 434 -18.34 2.12 -13.70
C ILE A 434 -18.48 0.62 -13.98
N ASP A 435 -19.31 -0.01 -13.17
CA ASP A 435 -19.43 -1.45 -13.10
C ASP A 435 -20.22 -2.06 -14.25
N PHE A 436 -19.80 -3.20 -14.70
CA PHE A 436 -20.47 -4.18 -15.52
C PHE A 436 -19.72 -5.50 -15.32
N GLU A 437 -20.32 -6.64 -15.68
CA GLU A 437 -19.60 -7.90 -15.66
C GLU A 437 -19.47 -8.48 -17.06
N SER A 438 -18.24 -8.70 -17.52
CA SER A 438 -18.02 -9.45 -18.74
C SER A 438 -17.79 -10.93 -18.44
N SER A 439 -18.14 -11.80 -19.40
CA SER A 439 -17.79 -13.21 -19.36
C SER A 439 -17.58 -13.76 -20.77
N LEU A 440 -16.66 -14.72 -20.90
CA LEU A 440 -16.55 -15.55 -22.08
C LEU A 440 -17.56 -16.69 -21.94
N ARG A 441 -18.22 -17.05 -23.03
CA ARG A 441 -19.28 -18.08 -22.99
C ARG A 441 -19.19 -19.04 -24.16
N VAL A 442 -19.49 -20.34 -23.88
CA VAL A 442 -19.57 -21.41 -24.87
C VAL A 442 -20.86 -22.20 -24.62
N GLY A 443 -21.58 -22.54 -25.67
CA GLY A 443 -22.80 -23.35 -25.58
C GLY A 443 -23.78 -23.06 -26.72
N THR A 444 -25.06 -23.26 -26.44
CA THR A 444 -26.15 -23.01 -27.40
C THR A 444 -27.00 -21.82 -26.96
N MET A 445 -27.23 -20.86 -27.85
CA MET A 445 -28.05 -19.69 -27.54
C MET A 445 -29.47 -20.07 -27.15
N GLY A 446 -29.86 -19.90 -25.91
CA GLY A 446 -31.15 -20.28 -25.33
C GLY A 446 -31.15 -21.63 -24.60
N GLY A 447 -30.05 -22.36 -24.61
CA GLY A 447 -29.78 -23.55 -23.82
C GLY A 447 -28.76 -23.25 -22.69
N GLU A 448 -28.17 -24.32 -22.15
CA GLU A 448 -27.09 -24.19 -21.18
C GLU A 448 -25.84 -23.62 -21.83
N MET A 449 -25.16 -22.77 -21.11
CA MET A 449 -23.89 -22.15 -21.51
C MET A 449 -22.88 -22.27 -20.40
N GLU A 450 -21.67 -22.71 -20.72
CA GLU A 450 -20.52 -22.51 -19.87
C GLU A 450 -20.14 -21.05 -19.92
N LYS A 451 -19.86 -20.45 -18.77
CA LYS A 451 -19.34 -19.08 -18.65
C LYS A 451 -18.01 -19.07 -17.90
N SER A 452 -17.10 -18.19 -18.33
CA SER A 452 -15.88 -17.91 -17.55
C SER A 452 -16.28 -17.34 -16.20
N GLY A 453 -15.56 -17.72 -15.16
CA GLY A 453 -15.86 -17.27 -13.82
C GLY A 453 -14.97 -17.95 -12.79
N ARG A 454 -15.05 -17.47 -11.57
CA ARG A 454 -14.27 -17.94 -10.42
C ARG A 454 -14.44 -19.44 -10.13
N GLU A 455 -15.54 -20.02 -10.49
CA GLU A 455 -15.87 -21.42 -10.17
C GLU A 455 -15.21 -22.45 -11.10
N LYS A 456 -14.62 -22.01 -12.22
CA LYS A 456 -14.01 -22.86 -13.23
C LYS A 456 -12.54 -22.54 -13.50
N LEU A 457 -11.76 -22.45 -12.46
CA LEU A 457 -10.39 -21.94 -12.43
C LEU A 457 -9.30 -22.89 -12.98
N GLN A 458 -9.65 -23.97 -13.70
CA GLN A 458 -8.64 -24.94 -14.14
C GLN A 458 -7.88 -24.45 -15.39
N HIS A 459 -6.55 -24.39 -15.28
CA HIS A 459 -5.63 -24.12 -16.40
C HIS A 459 -5.67 -22.70 -17.00
N ILE A 460 -6.18 -21.72 -16.28
CA ILE A 460 -6.13 -20.33 -16.69
C ILE A 460 -4.68 -19.85 -16.63
N ARG A 461 -4.30 -19.03 -17.63
CA ARG A 461 -3.03 -18.31 -17.65
C ARG A 461 -3.29 -16.82 -17.63
N TYR A 462 -2.77 -16.15 -16.64
CA TYR A 462 -2.89 -14.71 -16.47
C TYR A 462 -1.51 -14.06 -16.43
N THR A 463 -1.34 -12.98 -17.17
CA THR A 463 -0.14 -12.14 -17.15
C THR A 463 -0.52 -10.67 -17.22
N ARG A 464 0.30 -9.83 -16.58
CA ARG A 464 0.21 -8.37 -16.69
C ARG A 464 1.58 -7.82 -17.08
N ASP A 465 1.58 -6.89 -18.03
CA ASP A 465 2.74 -6.09 -18.41
C ASP A 465 2.30 -4.63 -18.52
N GLY A 466 2.67 -3.82 -17.53
CA GLY A 466 2.21 -2.45 -17.38
C GLY A 466 0.68 -2.33 -17.39
N HIS A 467 0.15 -1.61 -18.37
CA HIS A 467 -1.28 -1.39 -18.57
C HIS A 467 -1.99 -2.50 -19.36
N THR A 468 -1.27 -3.53 -19.78
CA THR A 468 -1.82 -4.63 -20.57
C THR A 468 -1.99 -5.88 -19.70
N GLN A 469 -3.19 -6.42 -19.70
CA GLN A 469 -3.55 -7.66 -19.05
C GLN A 469 -3.92 -8.68 -20.12
N LYS A 470 -3.36 -9.90 -20.03
CA LYS A 470 -3.65 -10.99 -20.95
C LYS A 470 -4.08 -12.22 -20.18
N THR A 471 -5.23 -12.76 -20.55
CA THR A 471 -5.76 -14.01 -20.02
C THR A 471 -5.91 -15.03 -21.13
N ILE A 472 -5.61 -16.30 -20.82
CA ILE A 472 -5.90 -17.44 -21.70
C ILE A 472 -6.80 -18.39 -20.92
N THR A 473 -8.04 -18.56 -21.40
CA THR A 473 -9.11 -19.27 -20.70
C THR A 473 -9.55 -20.46 -21.52
N PRO A 474 -9.17 -21.70 -21.16
CA PRO A 474 -9.73 -22.89 -21.77
C PRO A 474 -11.16 -23.12 -21.28
N MET A 475 -12.06 -23.44 -22.20
CA MET A 475 -13.46 -23.79 -21.95
C MET A 475 -13.87 -25.02 -22.74
N HIS A 476 -15.08 -25.53 -22.54
CA HIS A 476 -15.58 -26.67 -23.26
C HIS A 476 -15.51 -26.46 -24.78
N GLY A 477 -14.64 -27.21 -25.45
CA GLY A 477 -14.48 -27.12 -26.91
C GLY A 477 -13.86 -25.86 -27.49
N ALA A 478 -13.44 -24.89 -26.67
CA ALA A 478 -12.83 -23.64 -27.11
C ALA A 478 -11.71 -23.16 -26.17
N GLU A 479 -10.81 -22.34 -26.69
CA GLU A 479 -9.84 -21.60 -25.90
C GLU A 479 -9.90 -20.12 -26.31
N PHE A 480 -9.93 -19.23 -25.31
CA PHE A 480 -9.97 -17.79 -25.54
C PHE A 480 -8.68 -17.15 -25.08
N THR A 481 -8.12 -16.27 -25.90
CA THR A 481 -7.12 -15.29 -25.47
C THR A 481 -7.79 -13.93 -25.45
N GLN A 482 -7.84 -13.29 -24.28
CA GLN A 482 -8.31 -11.92 -24.11
C GLN A 482 -7.14 -11.02 -23.71
N THR A 483 -7.01 -9.88 -24.40
CA THR A 483 -6.06 -8.83 -24.05
C THR A 483 -6.83 -7.55 -23.77
N VAL A 484 -6.55 -6.93 -22.63
CA VAL A 484 -7.13 -5.67 -22.17
C VAL A 484 -6.03 -4.69 -21.93
N THR A 485 -6.04 -3.53 -22.59
CA THR A 485 -5.01 -2.49 -22.45
C THR A 485 -5.66 -1.15 -22.14
N ASP A 486 -5.32 -0.55 -21.02
CA ASP A 486 -5.72 0.82 -20.68
C ASP A 486 -4.91 1.80 -21.54
N MET A 487 -5.62 2.56 -22.38
CA MET A 487 -5.03 3.54 -23.31
C MET A 487 -4.92 4.92 -22.69
N ASP A 488 -5.92 5.30 -21.92
CA ASP A 488 -6.01 6.53 -21.14
C ASP A 488 -7.04 6.33 -20.01
N GLN A 489 -7.37 7.38 -19.26
CA GLN A 489 -8.28 7.31 -18.11
C GLN A 489 -9.72 6.85 -18.44
N GLN A 490 -10.13 6.87 -19.70
CA GLN A 490 -11.50 6.56 -20.12
C GLN A 490 -11.57 5.54 -21.25
N THR A 491 -10.43 5.21 -21.87
CA THR A 491 -10.37 4.41 -23.10
C THR A 491 -9.60 3.12 -22.88
N VAL A 492 -10.21 2.01 -23.22
CA VAL A 492 -9.68 0.66 -23.07
C VAL A 492 -9.66 -0.04 -24.42
N ALA A 493 -8.52 -0.58 -24.82
CA ALA A 493 -8.43 -1.47 -25.99
C ALA A 493 -8.69 -2.90 -25.55
N LEU A 494 -9.63 -3.56 -26.23
CA LEU A 494 -10.02 -4.95 -26.02
C LEU A 494 -9.68 -5.77 -27.26
N HIS A 495 -9.10 -6.94 -27.05
CA HIS A 495 -8.80 -7.88 -28.14
C HIS A 495 -9.13 -9.30 -27.70
N TRP A 496 -9.87 -10.02 -28.52
CA TRP A 496 -10.23 -11.42 -28.30
C TRP A 496 -9.77 -12.29 -29.47
N LEU A 497 -9.18 -13.43 -29.16
CA LEU A 497 -8.93 -14.54 -30.06
C LEU A 497 -9.67 -15.75 -29.49
N ALA A 498 -10.67 -16.27 -30.20
CA ALA A 498 -11.35 -17.52 -29.88
C ALA A 498 -10.89 -18.62 -30.85
N GLU A 499 -10.49 -19.76 -30.32
CA GLU A 499 -10.06 -20.93 -31.08
C GLU A 499 -10.92 -22.14 -30.71
N ALA A 500 -11.58 -22.77 -31.70
CA ALA A 500 -12.31 -24.01 -31.49
C ALA A 500 -11.38 -25.21 -31.38
N LYS A 501 -11.46 -25.95 -30.29
CA LYS A 501 -10.66 -27.14 -30.00
C LYS A 501 -11.38 -28.44 -30.30
N ALA A 502 -12.70 -28.41 -30.54
CA ALA A 502 -13.57 -29.53 -30.88
C ALA A 502 -14.56 -29.15 -31.97
N ASP A 503 -15.20 -30.16 -32.57
CA ASP A 503 -16.33 -29.99 -33.46
C ASP A 503 -17.60 -30.11 -32.63
N LEU A 504 -18.31 -29.00 -32.38
CA LEU A 504 -19.53 -28.92 -31.58
C LEU A 504 -20.55 -27.99 -32.28
N ASP A 505 -21.85 -28.32 -32.16
CA ASP A 505 -22.93 -27.47 -32.64
C ASP A 505 -23.28 -26.39 -31.57
N GLU A 506 -22.24 -25.72 -31.13
CA GLU A 506 -22.26 -24.68 -30.11
C GLU A 506 -21.49 -23.46 -30.62
N GLY A 507 -21.77 -22.29 -30.05
CA GLY A 507 -21.03 -21.05 -30.37
C GLY A 507 -20.16 -20.58 -29.24
N ALA A 508 -19.39 -19.50 -29.53
CA ALA A 508 -18.54 -18.79 -28.57
C ALA A 508 -18.84 -17.29 -28.60
N TRP A 509 -18.97 -16.69 -27.43
CA TRP A 509 -19.33 -15.28 -27.27
C TRP A 509 -18.47 -14.57 -26.23
N PHE A 510 -18.32 -13.25 -26.43
CA PHE A 510 -18.07 -12.31 -25.34
C PHE A 510 -19.43 -11.76 -24.89
N CYS A 511 -19.72 -11.83 -23.61
CA CYS A 511 -20.95 -11.34 -23.00
C CYS A 511 -20.63 -10.20 -22.02
N MET A 512 -21.44 -9.13 -22.05
CA MET A 512 -21.39 -8.05 -21.08
C MET A 512 -22.74 -7.98 -20.36
N THR A 513 -22.76 -8.24 -19.06
CA THR A 513 -23.91 -8.15 -18.17
C THR A 513 -23.93 -6.80 -17.48
N LEU A 514 -25.07 -6.15 -17.48
CA LEU A 514 -25.30 -4.80 -16.96
C LEU A 514 -26.21 -4.90 -15.73
N PRO A 515 -25.69 -4.68 -14.49
CA PRO A 515 -26.48 -4.80 -13.26
C PRO A 515 -27.71 -3.88 -13.26
N SER A 516 -28.88 -4.43 -12.93
CA SER A 516 -30.14 -3.69 -12.90
C SER A 516 -30.15 -2.54 -11.90
N SER A 517 -29.35 -2.63 -10.82
CA SER A 517 -29.13 -1.54 -9.86
C SER A 517 -28.74 -0.22 -10.54
N HIS A 518 -27.92 -0.27 -11.58
CA HIS A 518 -27.41 0.91 -12.30
C HIS A 518 -27.95 1.06 -13.71
N TYR A 519 -28.38 -0.04 -14.34
CA TYR A 519 -28.74 -0.06 -15.77
C TYR A 519 -30.20 -0.39 -16.06
N ALA A 520 -31.08 -0.47 -15.04
CA ALA A 520 -32.53 -0.75 -15.28
C ALA A 520 -33.18 0.22 -16.29
N LYS A 521 -32.71 1.49 -16.31
CA LYS A 521 -33.20 2.54 -17.23
C LYS A 521 -32.28 2.76 -18.43
N ALA A 522 -31.30 1.89 -18.65
CA ALA A 522 -30.33 2.09 -19.73
C ALA A 522 -30.98 1.94 -21.13
N LYS A 523 -30.57 2.81 -22.04
CA LYS A 523 -30.86 2.71 -23.48
C LYS A 523 -29.64 2.05 -24.15
N ILE A 524 -29.87 0.86 -24.73
CA ILE A 524 -28.87 0.08 -25.45
C ILE A 524 -29.11 0.25 -26.93
N ASN A 525 -28.12 0.77 -27.68
CA ASN A 525 -28.19 0.92 -29.13
C ASN A 525 -27.10 0.05 -29.77
N ILE A 526 -27.50 -0.94 -30.51
CA ILE A 526 -26.65 -1.89 -31.23
C ILE A 526 -26.63 -1.54 -32.72
N GLN A 527 -25.46 -1.19 -33.23
CA GLN A 527 -25.12 -0.97 -34.61
C GLN A 527 -24.05 -1.99 -35.07
N LYS A 528 -23.87 -2.13 -36.39
CA LYS A 528 -22.92 -3.13 -36.94
C LYS A 528 -21.49 -3.06 -36.38
N ARG A 529 -20.99 -1.84 -36.08
CA ARG A 529 -19.62 -1.64 -35.57
C ARG A 529 -19.58 -0.85 -34.25
N LYS A 530 -20.75 -0.63 -33.64
CA LYS A 530 -20.81 0.20 -32.44
C LYS A 530 -21.95 -0.23 -31.52
N ILE A 531 -21.65 -0.40 -30.24
CA ILE A 531 -22.67 -0.58 -29.21
C ILE A 531 -22.56 0.60 -28.25
N THR A 532 -23.69 1.24 -27.95
CA THR A 532 -23.72 2.37 -26.99
C THR A 532 -24.76 2.07 -25.93
N ILE A 533 -24.32 2.16 -24.67
CA ILE A 533 -25.13 1.96 -23.47
C ILE A 533 -25.17 3.30 -22.74
N ILE A 534 -26.35 3.86 -22.51
CA ILE A 534 -26.57 5.14 -21.83
C ILE A 534 -27.51 4.91 -20.67
N ALA A 535 -27.03 5.00 -19.46
CA ALA A 535 -27.78 5.02 -18.21
C ALA A 535 -27.75 6.44 -17.59
N PRO A 536 -28.51 6.73 -16.53
CA PRO A 536 -28.59 8.08 -15.96
C PRO A 536 -27.23 8.68 -15.55
N GLU A 537 -26.35 7.87 -14.99
CA GLU A 537 -25.07 8.34 -14.42
C GLU A 537 -23.84 7.75 -15.11
N ARG A 538 -24.02 6.95 -16.15
CA ARG A 538 -22.92 6.24 -16.82
C ARG A 538 -23.17 5.97 -18.27
N LYS A 539 -22.10 5.93 -19.04
CA LYS A 539 -22.14 5.67 -20.47
C LYS A 539 -20.98 4.78 -20.87
N ILE A 540 -21.28 3.72 -21.62
CA ILE A 540 -20.26 2.82 -22.19
C ILE A 540 -20.44 2.80 -23.70
N THR A 541 -19.36 2.90 -24.44
CA THR A 541 -19.34 2.81 -25.90
C THR A 541 -18.30 1.78 -26.33
N LEU A 542 -18.71 0.76 -27.06
CA LEU A 542 -17.82 -0.21 -27.72
C LEU A 542 -17.79 0.10 -29.21
N SER A 543 -16.61 0.30 -29.78
CA SER A 543 -16.36 0.52 -31.21
C SER A 543 -15.49 -0.59 -31.76
N PHE A 544 -16.00 -1.37 -32.74
CA PHE A 544 -15.35 -2.58 -33.25
C PHE A 544 -14.59 -2.30 -34.56
N ASP A 545 -13.47 -3.00 -34.74
CA ASP A 545 -12.65 -2.98 -35.97
C ASP A 545 -13.41 -3.50 -37.21
N ARG A 546 -14.41 -4.36 -37.01
CA ARG A 546 -15.26 -4.96 -38.04
C ARG A 546 -16.72 -5.07 -37.57
N PRO A 547 -17.67 -5.34 -38.51
CA PRO A 547 -19.08 -5.60 -38.14
C PRO A 547 -19.18 -6.80 -37.18
N VAL A 548 -20.00 -6.67 -36.16
CA VAL A 548 -20.33 -7.73 -35.19
C VAL A 548 -21.79 -8.10 -35.22
N THR A 549 -22.11 -9.33 -34.86
CA THR A 549 -23.46 -9.76 -34.51
C THR A 549 -23.59 -9.69 -33.00
N ALA A 550 -24.53 -8.87 -32.50
CA ALA A 550 -24.81 -8.76 -31.08
C ALA A 550 -26.30 -8.80 -30.80
N ILE A 551 -26.68 -9.41 -29.69
CA ILE A 551 -28.05 -9.47 -29.20
C ILE A 551 -28.11 -9.13 -27.71
N THR A 552 -29.29 -8.69 -27.27
CA THR A 552 -29.56 -8.45 -25.82
C THR A 552 -30.51 -9.53 -25.30
N LYS A 553 -30.29 -9.94 -24.06
CA LYS A 553 -31.18 -10.83 -23.28
C LYS A 553 -31.34 -10.30 -21.87
N ASP A 554 -32.43 -10.65 -21.23
CA ASP A 554 -32.62 -10.47 -19.79
C ASP A 554 -32.18 -11.76 -19.08
N GLU A 555 -31.28 -11.64 -18.12
CA GLU A 555 -30.73 -12.72 -17.28
C GLU A 555 -30.86 -12.33 -15.81
N GLU A 556 -31.68 -13.07 -15.06
CA GLU A 556 -31.90 -12.89 -13.62
C GLU A 556 -32.25 -11.42 -13.21
N GLY A 557 -32.88 -10.68 -14.12
CA GLY A 557 -33.22 -9.26 -13.92
C GLY A 557 -32.23 -8.25 -14.49
N ASP A 558 -31.04 -8.69 -14.90
CA ASP A 558 -30.01 -7.88 -15.51
C ASP A 558 -30.09 -7.97 -17.06
N LYS A 559 -29.50 -7.00 -17.75
CA LYS A 559 -29.38 -7.01 -19.19
C LYS A 559 -28.03 -7.53 -19.65
N ALA A 560 -28.04 -8.62 -20.44
CA ALA A 560 -26.82 -9.20 -21.00
C ALA A 560 -26.74 -8.91 -22.51
N ILE A 561 -25.58 -8.46 -22.97
CA ILE A 561 -25.25 -8.20 -24.38
C ILE A 561 -24.27 -9.26 -24.84
N TYR A 562 -24.73 -10.12 -25.77
CA TYR A 562 -23.94 -11.19 -26.36
C TYR A 562 -23.32 -10.74 -27.67
N ILE A 563 -22.01 -10.78 -27.80
CA ILE A 563 -21.25 -10.46 -29.02
C ILE A 563 -20.67 -11.77 -29.54
N THR A 564 -21.09 -12.19 -30.75
CA THR A 564 -20.65 -13.46 -31.35
C THR A 564 -19.18 -13.39 -31.77
N LEU A 565 -18.38 -14.32 -31.30
CA LEU A 565 -17.01 -14.57 -31.75
C LEU A 565 -17.00 -15.70 -32.79
N LEU A 566 -17.45 -16.91 -32.41
CA LEU A 566 -17.62 -18.04 -33.30
C LEU A 566 -19.10 -18.47 -33.28
N PRO A 567 -19.83 -18.47 -34.43
CA PRO A 567 -21.24 -18.89 -34.45
C PRO A 567 -21.41 -20.41 -34.23
N THR A 568 -20.40 -21.20 -34.59
CA THR A 568 -20.28 -22.66 -34.35
C THR A 568 -18.84 -23.02 -34.13
N LEU A 569 -18.57 -24.04 -33.33
CA LEU A 569 -17.23 -24.54 -33.07
C LEU A 569 -16.89 -25.63 -34.11
N LYS A 570 -15.96 -25.35 -35.01
CA LYS A 570 -15.30 -26.30 -35.87
C LYS A 570 -13.82 -26.38 -35.51
N LYS A 571 -13.36 -27.54 -35.14
CA LYS A 571 -11.99 -27.75 -34.68
C LYS A 571 -10.95 -27.05 -35.57
N GLY A 572 -10.11 -26.21 -34.97
CA GLY A 572 -9.09 -25.40 -35.66
C GLY A 572 -9.62 -24.11 -36.28
N SER A 573 -10.93 -23.83 -36.25
CA SER A 573 -11.43 -22.51 -36.65
C SER A 573 -11.05 -21.46 -35.58
N THR A 574 -10.73 -20.24 -36.03
CA THR A 574 -10.38 -19.12 -35.19
C THR A 574 -11.22 -17.89 -35.52
N ALA A 575 -11.48 -17.07 -34.53
CA ALA A 575 -12.07 -15.74 -34.71
C ALA A 575 -11.29 -14.74 -33.86
N GLU A 576 -10.96 -13.65 -34.50
CA GLU A 576 -10.26 -12.52 -33.87
C GLU A 576 -11.15 -11.29 -33.94
N LEU A 577 -11.28 -10.55 -32.85
CA LEU A 577 -12.09 -9.34 -32.75
C LEU A 577 -11.38 -8.31 -31.88
N ALA A 578 -11.32 -7.08 -32.36
CA ALA A 578 -10.82 -5.95 -31.57
C ALA A 578 -11.92 -4.90 -31.37
N ALA A 579 -11.88 -4.26 -30.20
CA ALA A 579 -12.77 -3.15 -29.87
C ALA A 579 -12.01 -2.09 -29.05
N THR A 580 -12.46 -0.84 -29.21
CA THR A 580 -12.15 0.24 -28.27
C THR A 580 -13.39 0.49 -27.43
N MET A 581 -13.25 0.37 -26.12
CA MET A 581 -14.27 0.71 -25.14
C MET A 581 -13.96 2.10 -24.57
N THR A 582 -14.94 3.01 -24.62
CA THR A 582 -14.87 4.31 -23.95
C THR A 582 -15.93 4.36 -22.87
N VAL A 583 -15.51 4.75 -21.66
CA VAL A 583 -16.37 4.79 -20.49
C VAL A 583 -16.42 6.23 -19.96
N ASP A 584 -17.62 6.67 -19.56
CA ASP A 584 -17.86 7.93 -18.89
C ASP A 584 -18.92 7.74 -17.79
N GLY A 585 -18.85 8.54 -16.71
CA GLY A 585 -19.76 8.41 -15.59
C GLY A 585 -19.59 9.49 -14.54
N MET A 586 -20.55 9.55 -13.61
CA MET A 586 -20.48 10.43 -12.47
C MET A 586 -19.45 9.91 -11.45
N ARG A 587 -18.71 10.81 -10.81
CA ARG A 587 -17.82 10.55 -9.68
C ARG A 587 -18.50 11.06 -8.43
N HIS A 588 -18.64 10.20 -7.42
CA HIS A 588 -19.39 10.48 -6.20
C HIS A 588 -18.47 10.95 -5.08
N HIS A 589 -18.19 12.26 -5.05
CA HIS A 589 -17.35 12.92 -4.02
C HIS A 589 -18.14 13.42 -2.81
N GLU A 590 -19.45 13.19 -2.75
CA GLU A 590 -20.30 13.62 -1.63
C GLU A 590 -19.80 13.01 -0.32
N THR A 591 -20.01 13.76 0.76
CA THR A 591 -19.61 13.35 2.11
C THR A 591 -20.25 12.02 2.52
N ALA A 592 -19.43 11.10 2.99
CA ALA A 592 -19.87 9.86 3.60
C ALA A 592 -20.23 10.10 5.08
N GLU A 593 -21.47 9.82 5.47
CA GLU A 593 -21.92 9.87 6.86
C GLU A 593 -21.83 8.46 7.47
N ILE A 594 -20.96 8.30 8.49
CA ILE A 594 -20.72 7.01 9.14
C ILE A 594 -21.13 7.12 10.61
N ALA A 595 -22.07 6.29 11.01
CA ALA A 595 -22.55 6.23 12.39
C ALA A 595 -22.20 4.91 13.06
N ILE A 596 -21.54 4.97 14.23
CA ILE A 596 -21.10 3.82 15.02
C ILE A 596 -21.95 3.70 16.28
N ASP A 597 -22.46 2.49 16.56
CA ASP A 597 -23.21 2.23 17.81
C ASP A 597 -22.38 1.39 18.79
N LEU A 598 -21.56 2.04 19.58
CA LEU A 598 -20.72 1.42 20.61
C LEU A 598 -21.53 0.83 21.78
N THR A 599 -22.85 1.09 21.84
CA THR A 599 -23.72 0.59 22.92
C THR A 599 -24.17 -0.86 22.70
N LYS A 600 -24.07 -1.36 21.47
CA LYS A 600 -24.50 -2.69 21.05
C LYS A 600 -23.33 -3.59 20.68
N PRO A 601 -22.52 -4.05 21.65
CA PRO A 601 -21.43 -4.97 21.35
C PRO A 601 -21.98 -6.30 20.84
N GLY A 602 -21.43 -6.74 19.69
CA GLY A 602 -21.69 -8.03 19.11
C GLY A 602 -20.70 -9.09 19.61
N ARG A 603 -20.08 -9.83 18.72
CA ARG A 603 -19.13 -10.90 19.05
C ARG A 603 -17.70 -10.38 19.21
N VAL A 604 -16.90 -11.15 19.95
CA VAL A 604 -15.47 -10.85 20.14
C VAL A 604 -14.71 -11.18 18.85
N PHE A 605 -13.85 -10.26 18.44
CA PHE A 605 -12.80 -10.48 17.49
C PHE A 605 -11.47 -10.59 18.25
N ALA A 606 -10.89 -11.79 18.35
CA ALA A 606 -9.62 -12.00 19.05
C ALA A 606 -8.45 -11.33 18.32
N GLY A 607 -8.57 -11.25 17.00
CA GLY A 607 -7.61 -10.64 16.11
C GLY A 607 -7.45 -11.41 14.81
N PHE A 608 -6.62 -10.88 13.95
CA PHE A 608 -6.23 -11.49 12.68
C PHE A 608 -5.28 -12.66 12.91
N GLY A 609 -5.47 -13.79 12.20
CA GLY A 609 -4.68 -15.00 12.31
C GLY A 609 -4.02 -15.41 10.99
N GLY A 610 -3.38 -16.58 10.96
CA GLY A 610 -2.75 -17.08 9.75
C GLY A 610 -2.60 -18.59 9.69
N ASN A 611 -2.48 -19.07 8.46
CA ASN A 611 -2.08 -20.42 8.11
C ASN A 611 -0.56 -20.47 7.94
N PHE A 612 0.07 -21.47 8.58
CA PHE A 612 1.52 -21.66 8.62
C PHE A 612 1.90 -23.06 8.12
N ARG A 613 1.46 -23.39 6.91
CA ARG A 613 1.76 -24.65 6.27
C ARG A 613 3.14 -24.58 5.62
N ILE A 614 4.13 -25.33 6.14
CA ILE A 614 5.50 -25.31 5.63
C ILE A 614 5.61 -26.21 4.41
N GLN A 615 5.52 -25.63 3.23
CA GLN A 615 5.63 -26.29 1.93
C GLN A 615 7.00 -26.07 1.27
N ASN A 616 7.61 -24.94 1.54
CA ASN A 616 8.94 -24.57 1.04
C ASN A 616 9.86 -24.15 2.21
N PRO A 617 10.57 -25.12 2.83
CA PRO A 617 11.43 -24.84 4.00
C PRO A 617 12.53 -23.79 3.75
N ALA A 618 12.89 -23.51 2.51
CA ALA A 618 13.89 -22.50 2.15
C ALA A 618 13.30 -21.07 2.08
N LYS A 619 12.01 -20.92 1.79
CA LYS A 619 11.38 -19.61 1.56
C LYS A 619 10.35 -19.24 2.63
N ASP A 620 9.59 -20.23 3.14
CA ASP A 620 8.53 -19.96 4.11
C ASP A 620 9.02 -19.26 5.38
N PRO A 621 10.18 -19.62 5.98
CA PRO A 621 10.68 -18.93 7.16
C PRO A 621 10.90 -17.43 6.96
N LEU A 622 11.30 -17.00 5.76
CA LEU A 622 11.54 -15.59 5.45
C LEU A 622 10.23 -14.77 5.56
N VAL A 623 9.14 -15.31 5.05
CA VAL A 623 7.82 -14.66 5.08
C VAL A 623 7.22 -14.72 6.49
N ILE A 624 7.27 -15.89 7.13
CA ILE A 624 6.78 -16.11 8.49
C ILE A 624 7.45 -15.13 9.46
N ASP A 625 8.78 -15.07 9.43
CA ASP A 625 9.56 -14.20 10.31
C ASP A 625 9.23 -12.72 10.09
N TYR A 626 9.07 -12.31 8.84
CA TYR A 626 8.68 -10.94 8.53
C TYR A 626 7.27 -10.62 9.07
N CYS A 627 6.29 -11.49 8.80
CA CYS A 627 4.91 -11.29 9.24
C CYS A 627 4.79 -11.25 10.77
N LEU A 628 5.40 -12.21 11.47
CA LEU A 628 5.31 -12.29 12.94
C LEU A 628 6.05 -11.13 13.65
N ARG A 629 7.09 -10.54 13.03
CA ARG A 629 7.76 -9.35 13.58
C ARG A 629 7.02 -8.04 13.32
N ASN A 630 6.27 -7.94 12.23
CA ASN A 630 5.77 -6.66 11.74
C ASN A 630 4.26 -6.48 11.84
N MET A 631 3.51 -7.53 12.25
CA MET A 631 2.09 -7.43 12.57
C MET A 631 1.70 -8.38 13.71
N ARG A 632 0.64 -8.03 14.44
CA ARG A 632 0.08 -8.89 15.47
C ARG A 632 -0.73 -10.01 14.82
N VAL A 633 -0.34 -11.25 15.07
CA VAL A 633 -1.08 -12.45 14.66
C VAL A 633 -1.66 -13.12 15.90
N ALA A 634 -2.98 -13.34 15.92
CA ALA A 634 -3.70 -13.79 17.11
C ALA A 634 -3.97 -15.30 17.13
N PHE A 635 -3.89 -15.97 15.98
CA PHE A 635 -4.24 -17.37 15.79
C PHE A 635 -3.31 -18.03 14.77
N GLY A 636 -2.99 -19.32 14.99
CA GLY A 636 -2.19 -20.10 14.06
C GLY A 636 -2.84 -21.43 13.67
N ARG A 637 -2.82 -21.77 12.38
CA ARG A 637 -3.25 -23.07 11.84
C ARG A 637 -2.06 -23.74 11.18
N VAL A 638 -1.74 -24.96 11.57
CA VAL A 638 -0.61 -25.77 11.09
C VAL A 638 -1.09 -27.09 10.50
N GLU A 639 -0.27 -27.67 9.62
CA GLU A 639 -0.57 -28.95 8.98
C GLU A 639 -0.23 -30.14 9.88
N MET A 640 -1.08 -31.18 9.89
CA MET A 640 -0.72 -32.54 10.20
C MET A 640 -0.53 -33.31 8.91
N PRO A 641 0.70 -33.64 8.49
CA PRO A 641 0.97 -34.44 7.27
C PRO A 641 0.75 -35.92 7.59
N TRP A 642 -0.51 -36.37 7.62
CA TRP A 642 -0.91 -37.63 8.21
C TRP A 642 -0.24 -38.86 7.61
N ALA A 643 -0.19 -39.01 6.29
CA ALA A 643 0.49 -40.14 5.65
C ALA A 643 2.01 -40.17 5.95
N VAL A 644 2.64 -38.99 6.03
CA VAL A 644 4.07 -38.91 6.38
C VAL A 644 4.29 -39.27 7.84
N TRP A 645 3.41 -38.82 8.74
CA TRP A 645 3.42 -39.23 10.17
C TRP A 645 3.30 -40.73 10.32
N ASP A 646 2.32 -41.36 9.67
CA ASP A 646 2.04 -42.77 9.74
C ASP A 646 3.19 -43.66 9.19
N MET A 647 3.82 -43.24 8.09
CA MET A 647 4.87 -43.99 7.40
C MET A 647 6.27 -43.79 7.98
N GLN A 648 6.60 -42.58 8.42
CA GLN A 648 7.98 -42.17 8.73
C GLN A 648 8.13 -41.70 10.20
N GLY A 649 7.02 -41.39 10.88
CA GLY A 649 7.00 -40.94 12.26
C GLY A 649 7.65 -39.58 12.51
N ALA A 650 8.08 -39.38 13.76
CA ALA A 650 8.61 -38.13 14.29
C ALA A 650 9.87 -37.61 13.57
N GLU A 651 10.65 -38.50 12.96
CA GLU A 651 11.92 -38.11 12.34
C GLU A 651 11.77 -37.50 10.94
N ALA A 652 10.60 -37.61 10.32
CA ALA A 652 10.35 -37.05 9.00
C ALA A 652 10.52 -35.52 9.00
N PRO A 653 11.26 -34.94 8.04
CA PRO A 653 11.47 -33.48 7.99
C PRO A 653 10.17 -32.68 7.95
N HIS A 654 9.18 -33.12 7.19
CA HIS A 654 7.88 -32.46 7.10
C HIS A 654 7.14 -32.44 8.45
N VAL A 655 7.18 -33.55 9.20
CA VAL A 655 6.60 -33.64 10.55
C VAL A 655 7.34 -32.71 11.51
N LYS A 656 8.67 -32.70 11.50
CA LYS A 656 9.47 -31.80 12.33
C LYS A 656 9.18 -30.32 12.05
N HIS A 657 9.07 -29.93 10.78
CA HIS A 657 8.76 -28.54 10.41
C HIS A 657 7.38 -28.12 10.93
N SER A 658 6.35 -28.96 10.77
CA SER A 658 5.01 -28.68 11.27
C SER A 658 4.96 -28.62 12.80
N ALA A 659 5.62 -29.56 13.49
CA ALA A 659 5.67 -29.60 14.95
C ALA A 659 6.45 -28.40 15.54
N GLU A 660 7.59 -28.05 14.95
CA GLU A 660 8.37 -26.87 15.35
C GLU A 660 7.60 -25.58 15.12
N MET A 661 6.85 -25.47 14.02
CA MET A 661 5.99 -24.32 13.78
C MET A 661 4.88 -24.22 14.82
N ALA A 662 4.21 -25.33 15.16
CA ALA A 662 3.22 -25.37 16.22
C ALA A 662 3.78 -24.94 17.57
N ARG A 663 5.00 -25.40 17.92
CA ARG A 663 5.71 -24.99 19.15
C ARG A 663 5.96 -23.49 19.16
N ARG A 664 6.50 -22.95 18.07
CA ARG A 664 6.80 -21.52 17.91
C ARG A 664 5.55 -20.64 18.10
N LEU A 665 4.42 -21.05 17.52
CA LEU A 665 3.15 -20.33 17.67
C LEU A 665 2.65 -20.36 19.12
N LYS A 666 2.74 -21.52 19.78
CA LYS A 666 2.30 -21.68 21.16
C LYS A 666 3.17 -20.90 22.15
N GLU A 667 4.48 -20.82 21.93
CA GLU A 667 5.44 -20.04 22.74
C GLU A 667 5.15 -18.54 22.74
N ILE A 668 4.64 -18.00 21.64
CA ILE A 668 4.19 -16.60 21.56
C ILE A 668 2.73 -16.40 21.95
N GLY A 669 2.09 -17.42 22.53
CA GLY A 669 0.78 -17.34 23.16
C GLY A 669 -0.42 -17.53 22.23
N MET A 670 -0.22 -18.00 20.98
CA MET A 670 -1.33 -18.23 20.07
C MET A 670 -2.08 -19.55 20.37
N PRO A 671 -3.41 -19.55 20.24
CA PRO A 671 -4.14 -20.79 20.02
C PRO A 671 -3.70 -21.45 18.70
N VAL A 672 -3.61 -22.78 18.71
CA VAL A 672 -3.13 -23.57 17.57
C VAL A 672 -4.20 -24.52 17.07
N ILE A 673 -4.54 -24.41 15.79
CA ILE A 673 -5.36 -25.37 15.05
C ILE A 673 -4.44 -26.34 14.32
N VAL A 674 -4.67 -27.63 14.49
CA VAL A 674 -4.01 -28.70 13.71
C VAL A 674 -4.99 -29.16 12.64
N SER A 675 -4.67 -28.91 11.38
CA SER A 675 -5.46 -29.35 10.24
C SER A 675 -4.81 -30.55 9.58
N CYS A 676 -5.59 -31.62 9.41
CA CYS A 676 -5.12 -32.89 8.87
C CYS A 676 -5.20 -32.93 7.34
N TRP A 677 -4.08 -33.32 6.70
CA TRP A 677 -3.90 -33.47 5.26
C TRP A 677 -3.32 -34.83 4.92
N PHE A 678 -3.60 -35.33 3.68
CA PHE A 678 -3.01 -36.51 3.10
C PHE A 678 -3.18 -37.80 3.94
N PRO A 679 -4.35 -38.44 3.92
CA PRO A 679 -4.57 -39.67 4.65
C PRO A 679 -3.69 -40.80 4.11
N PRO A 680 -3.18 -41.70 4.97
CA PRO A 680 -2.47 -42.88 4.50
C PRO A 680 -3.43 -43.83 3.78
N SER A 681 -2.96 -44.56 2.76
CA SER A 681 -3.77 -45.40 1.89
C SER A 681 -4.59 -46.47 2.59
N TRP A 682 -4.16 -46.92 3.78
CA TRP A 682 -4.91 -47.90 4.56
C TRP A 682 -6.12 -47.28 5.27
N ALA A 683 -6.12 -45.98 5.52
CA ALA A 683 -7.16 -45.28 6.31
C ALA A 683 -8.44 -45.02 5.52
N GLY A 684 -8.41 -45.00 4.22
CA GLY A 684 -9.55 -44.66 3.38
C GLY A 684 -9.62 -45.48 2.09
N ASP A 685 -10.80 -45.52 1.53
CA ASP A 685 -11.06 -46.05 0.19
C ASP A 685 -11.07 -44.86 -0.79
N GLN A 686 -10.48 -45.06 -1.94
CA GLN A 686 -10.45 -44.03 -2.97
C GLN A 686 -11.85 -43.73 -3.52
N THR A 687 -12.19 -42.47 -3.59
CA THR A 687 -13.45 -41.95 -4.16
C THR A 687 -13.17 -40.67 -4.95
N THR A 688 -14.20 -39.89 -5.24
CA THR A 688 -14.09 -38.55 -5.80
C THR A 688 -14.57 -37.48 -4.81
N ARG A 689 -14.15 -36.26 -5.02
CA ARG A 689 -14.69 -35.08 -4.31
C ARG A 689 -16.23 -35.03 -4.45
N SER A 690 -16.88 -34.33 -3.55
CA SER A 690 -18.33 -34.14 -3.59
C SER A 690 -18.82 -33.46 -4.90
N ASP A 691 -17.98 -32.64 -5.53
CA ASP A 691 -18.23 -31.99 -6.82
C ASP A 691 -17.85 -32.86 -8.05
N GLY A 692 -17.29 -34.06 -7.83
CA GLY A 692 -16.88 -34.97 -8.90
C GLY A 692 -15.60 -34.60 -9.64
N THR A 693 -14.90 -33.51 -9.26
CA THR A 693 -13.81 -32.92 -10.04
C THR A 693 -12.46 -33.61 -9.86
N ALA A 694 -12.19 -34.22 -8.71
CA ALA A 694 -10.91 -34.79 -8.37
C ALA A 694 -11.01 -36.01 -7.44
N ARG A 695 -9.88 -36.69 -7.25
CA ARG A 695 -9.74 -37.81 -6.33
C ARG A 695 -9.84 -37.35 -4.88
N ALA A 696 -10.55 -38.12 -4.06
CA ALA A 696 -10.63 -37.99 -2.59
C ALA A 696 -10.57 -39.38 -1.91
N PHE A 697 -10.57 -39.40 -0.57
CA PHE A 697 -10.60 -40.61 0.23
C PHE A 697 -11.76 -40.58 1.22
N HIS A 698 -12.57 -41.62 1.19
CA HIS A 698 -13.61 -41.88 2.18
C HIS A 698 -13.02 -42.74 3.33
N LEU A 699 -13.07 -42.27 4.57
CA LEU A 699 -12.47 -43.02 5.69
C LEU A 699 -13.17 -44.37 5.92
N LYS A 700 -12.40 -45.43 6.19
CA LYS A 700 -12.91 -46.78 6.39
C LYS A 700 -13.61 -46.90 7.78
N SER A 701 -14.86 -47.27 7.79
CA SER A 701 -15.63 -47.56 9.01
C SER A 701 -15.05 -48.77 9.78
N THR A 702 -14.54 -49.75 9.09
CA THR A 702 -13.93 -50.97 9.68
C THR A 702 -12.58 -50.73 10.32
N GLY A 703 -11.95 -49.57 10.12
CA GLY A 703 -10.65 -49.20 10.69
C GLY A 703 -10.67 -48.07 11.70
N GLN A 704 -11.85 -47.68 12.19
CA GLN A 704 -12.06 -46.46 12.98
C GLN A 704 -11.11 -46.33 14.18
N GLN A 705 -10.94 -47.40 14.97
CA GLN A 705 -10.04 -47.39 16.13
C GLN A 705 -8.58 -47.17 15.76
N ARG A 706 -8.14 -47.75 14.65
CA ARG A 706 -6.78 -47.52 14.14
C ARG A 706 -6.61 -46.08 13.61
N ILE A 707 -7.62 -45.55 12.93
CA ILE A 707 -7.64 -44.16 12.47
C ILE A 707 -7.51 -43.20 13.64
N PHE A 708 -8.35 -43.37 14.67
CA PHE A 708 -8.34 -42.57 15.88
C PHE A 708 -7.00 -42.64 16.61
N ALA A 709 -6.45 -43.85 16.74
CA ALA A 709 -5.14 -44.05 17.38
C ALA A 709 -4.01 -43.34 16.61
N SER A 710 -4.02 -43.38 15.28
CA SER A 710 -3.02 -42.72 14.45
C SER A 710 -3.12 -41.19 14.53
N LEU A 711 -4.31 -40.62 14.43
CA LEU A 711 -4.55 -39.18 14.59
C LEU A 711 -4.18 -38.68 16.00
N ALA A 712 -4.66 -39.38 17.06
CA ALA A 712 -4.36 -39.01 18.43
C ALA A 712 -2.88 -39.12 18.77
N SER A 713 -2.17 -40.10 18.20
CA SER A 713 -0.72 -40.26 18.42
C SER A 713 0.09 -39.05 17.96
N TYR A 714 -0.33 -38.35 16.91
CA TYR A 714 0.31 -37.10 16.48
C TYR A 714 0.05 -35.97 17.47
N LEU A 715 -1.17 -35.83 17.97
CA LEU A 715 -1.51 -34.85 19.01
C LEU A 715 -0.77 -35.12 20.33
N GLU A 716 -0.62 -36.38 20.71
CA GLU A 716 0.17 -36.82 21.87
C GLU A 716 1.67 -36.52 21.68
N PHE A 717 2.22 -36.76 20.46
CA PHE A 717 3.58 -36.40 20.10
C PHE A 717 3.81 -34.90 20.23
N LEU A 718 2.93 -34.05 19.67
CA LEU A 718 3.04 -32.61 19.84
C LEU A 718 3.06 -32.17 21.30
N LYS A 719 2.16 -32.78 22.14
CA LYS A 719 2.06 -32.48 23.56
C LYS A 719 3.30 -32.93 24.32
N LYS A 720 3.77 -34.15 24.07
CA LYS A 720 4.84 -34.79 24.81
C LYS A 720 6.22 -34.22 24.43
N ASP A 721 6.50 -34.13 23.12
CA ASP A 721 7.86 -33.86 22.61
C ASP A 721 8.09 -32.38 22.29
N TYR A 722 7.01 -31.61 22.02
CA TYR A 722 7.06 -30.17 21.72
C TYR A 722 6.34 -29.28 22.75
N GLY A 723 5.67 -29.87 23.75
CA GLY A 723 4.93 -29.12 24.77
C GLY A 723 3.67 -28.42 24.22
N VAL A 724 3.18 -28.82 23.04
CA VAL A 724 2.04 -28.21 22.36
C VAL A 724 0.80 -29.08 22.51
N GLU A 725 -0.13 -28.70 23.38
CA GLU A 725 -1.48 -29.20 23.32
C GLU A 725 -2.26 -28.36 22.31
N ALA A 726 -2.65 -28.95 21.17
CA ALA A 726 -3.44 -28.29 20.16
C ALA A 726 -4.80 -27.86 20.71
N ASP A 727 -5.23 -26.64 20.45
CA ASP A 727 -6.52 -26.15 20.90
C ASP A 727 -7.65 -26.75 20.06
N TYR A 728 -7.44 -26.90 18.76
CA TYR A 728 -8.41 -27.45 17.83
C TYR A 728 -7.79 -28.42 16.82
N PHE A 729 -8.63 -29.34 16.34
CA PHE A 729 -8.31 -30.29 15.27
C PHE A 729 -9.42 -30.30 14.22
N SER A 730 -9.03 -30.41 12.92
CA SER A 730 -9.95 -30.59 11.81
C SER A 730 -9.33 -31.42 10.69
N PHE A 731 -10.17 -31.98 9.80
CA PHE A 731 -9.77 -32.29 8.43
C PHE A 731 -9.97 -31.06 7.54
N ASN A 732 -9.00 -30.77 6.69
CA ASN A 732 -9.13 -29.69 5.72
C ASN A 732 -10.21 -30.00 4.70
N GLU A 733 -11.21 -29.12 4.58
CA GLU A 733 -12.24 -29.14 3.53
C GLU A 733 -12.89 -30.51 3.28
N SER A 734 -13.30 -31.16 4.36
CA SER A 734 -13.87 -32.52 4.26
C SER A 734 -15.30 -32.53 3.66
N ASP A 735 -15.95 -31.38 3.54
CA ASP A 735 -17.22 -31.20 2.80
C ASP A 735 -17.03 -31.36 1.30
N LEU A 736 -15.95 -30.84 0.74
CA LEU A 736 -15.57 -30.98 -0.67
C LEU A 736 -14.77 -32.27 -0.89
N GLY A 737 -13.89 -32.61 0.04
CA GLY A 737 -13.00 -33.76 -0.05
C GLY A 737 -11.62 -33.42 -0.59
N ILE A 738 -11.05 -32.29 -0.11
CA ILE A 738 -9.62 -32.09 -0.26
C ILE A 738 -8.94 -33.11 0.63
N ASP A 739 -8.51 -34.20 0.04
CA ASP A 739 -8.01 -35.46 0.63
C ASP A 739 -9.10 -36.33 1.28
N VAL A 740 -9.69 -35.97 2.42
CA VAL A 740 -10.76 -36.72 3.09
C VAL A 740 -12.12 -36.13 2.78
N VAL A 741 -13.08 -36.95 2.38
CA VAL A 741 -14.47 -36.55 2.17
C VAL A 741 -15.40 -37.20 3.20
N PHE A 742 -16.32 -36.40 3.75
CA PHE A 742 -17.40 -36.83 4.61
C PHE A 742 -18.75 -36.42 4.02
N THR A 743 -19.78 -37.23 4.30
CA THR A 743 -21.16 -36.73 4.29
C THR A 743 -21.40 -35.87 5.54
N PRO A 744 -22.44 -34.99 5.56
CA PRO A 744 -22.81 -34.22 6.75
C PRO A 744 -22.98 -35.07 8.02
N GLN A 745 -23.62 -36.26 7.90
CA GLN A 745 -23.85 -37.15 9.03
C GLN A 745 -22.54 -37.83 9.54
N GLU A 746 -21.67 -38.23 8.62
CA GLU A 746 -20.38 -38.84 8.99
C GLU A 746 -19.48 -37.83 9.70
N HIS A 747 -19.53 -36.56 9.32
CA HIS A 747 -18.83 -35.48 10.02
C HIS A 747 -19.34 -35.35 11.47
N CYS A 748 -20.66 -35.36 11.66
CA CYS A 748 -21.26 -35.37 13.01
C CYS A 748 -20.82 -36.59 13.84
N ASP A 749 -20.88 -37.77 13.27
CA ASP A 749 -20.51 -39.01 13.96
C ASP A 749 -19.00 -39.06 14.27
N PHE A 750 -18.15 -38.54 13.36
CA PHE A 750 -16.72 -38.39 13.62
C PHE A 750 -16.46 -37.44 14.80
N ILE A 751 -17.12 -36.28 14.86
CA ILE A 751 -16.99 -35.31 15.96
C ILE A 751 -17.28 -35.99 17.29
N LYS A 752 -18.39 -36.74 17.40
CA LYS A 752 -18.79 -37.45 18.62
C LYS A 752 -17.77 -38.52 18.99
N ALA A 753 -17.43 -39.38 18.03
CA ALA A 753 -16.60 -40.56 18.31
C ALA A 753 -15.14 -40.19 18.57
N PHE A 754 -14.56 -39.33 17.74
CA PHE A 754 -13.17 -38.93 17.91
C PHE A 754 -13.00 -37.96 19.07
N GLY A 755 -13.95 -37.02 19.29
CA GLY A 755 -13.95 -36.15 20.45
C GLY A 755 -13.99 -36.91 21.77
N GLN A 756 -14.82 -37.98 21.89
CA GLN A 756 -14.82 -38.86 23.06
C GLN A 756 -13.47 -39.60 23.18
N TYR A 757 -12.92 -40.10 22.06
CA TYR A 757 -11.63 -40.80 22.05
C TYR A 757 -10.48 -39.93 22.57
N LEU A 758 -10.41 -38.64 22.16
CA LEU A 758 -9.43 -37.68 22.65
C LEU A 758 -9.60 -37.42 24.16
N ALA A 759 -10.84 -37.21 24.61
CA ALA A 759 -11.17 -36.97 26.02
C ALA A 759 -10.78 -38.16 26.92
N ASP A 760 -11.04 -39.41 26.47
CA ASP A 760 -10.66 -40.63 27.18
C ASP A 760 -9.13 -40.79 27.33
N ARG A 761 -8.36 -40.15 26.44
CA ARG A 761 -6.87 -40.11 26.49
C ARG A 761 -6.32 -38.89 27.23
N GLY A 762 -7.17 -38.05 27.80
CA GLY A 762 -6.78 -36.86 28.54
C GLY A 762 -6.24 -35.71 27.66
N LEU A 763 -6.60 -35.72 26.41
CA LEU A 763 -6.35 -34.59 25.48
C LEU A 763 -7.49 -33.57 25.56
N LYS A 764 -7.15 -32.28 25.65
CA LYS A 764 -8.12 -31.19 25.75
C LYS A 764 -8.49 -30.62 24.39
N THR A 765 -7.89 -31.11 23.31
CA THR A 765 -8.13 -30.69 21.93
C THR A 765 -9.60 -30.85 21.55
N LEU A 766 -10.25 -29.78 21.14
CA LEU A 766 -11.61 -29.77 20.61
C LEU A 766 -11.63 -29.89 19.10
N LEU A 767 -12.77 -30.20 18.51
CA LEU A 767 -12.90 -30.31 17.06
C LEU A 767 -13.53 -29.06 16.45
N LEU A 768 -13.15 -28.71 15.23
CA LEU A 768 -13.86 -27.72 14.45
C LEU A 768 -15.11 -28.38 13.84
N LEU A 769 -16.24 -27.74 13.98
CA LEU A 769 -17.45 -28.07 13.22
C LEU A 769 -17.32 -27.39 11.85
N GLY A 770 -17.20 -28.18 10.80
CA GLY A 770 -17.00 -27.71 9.44
C GLY A 770 -15.53 -27.70 9.04
N ASP A 771 -14.86 -26.55 9.04
CA ASP A 771 -13.65 -26.24 8.27
C ASP A 771 -13.89 -26.44 6.77
N ASN A 772 -15.09 -25.92 6.36
CA ASN A 772 -15.66 -26.13 5.03
C ASN A 772 -14.87 -25.40 3.95
N SER A 773 -14.86 -25.99 2.76
CA SER A 773 -14.16 -25.48 1.57
C SER A 773 -14.58 -24.04 1.16
N ASP A 774 -15.82 -23.66 1.46
CA ASP A 774 -16.31 -22.29 1.30
C ASP A 774 -17.62 -22.06 2.08
N ALA A 775 -18.15 -20.85 2.01
CA ALA A 775 -19.37 -20.51 2.74
C ALA A 775 -20.65 -21.12 2.15
N THR A 776 -20.63 -21.60 0.90
CA THR A 776 -21.86 -22.13 0.22
C THR A 776 -22.30 -23.50 0.76
N THR A 777 -21.40 -24.25 1.37
CA THR A 777 -21.64 -25.63 1.82
C THR A 777 -22.17 -25.69 3.27
N PHE A 778 -22.91 -24.65 3.70
CA PHE A 778 -23.45 -24.51 5.06
C PHE A 778 -24.21 -25.73 5.57
N ASP A 779 -24.97 -26.42 4.70
CA ASP A 779 -25.79 -27.57 5.09
C ASP A 779 -24.96 -28.77 5.60
N PHE A 780 -23.65 -28.79 5.30
CA PHE A 780 -22.72 -29.80 5.80
C PHE A 780 -22.63 -29.83 7.34
N ILE A 781 -22.80 -28.71 8.01
CA ILE A 781 -22.69 -28.66 9.47
C ILE A 781 -23.99 -28.98 10.21
N LEU A 782 -25.14 -29.01 9.52
CA LEU A 782 -26.46 -29.10 10.17
C LEU A 782 -26.67 -30.31 11.07
N PRO A 783 -26.26 -31.56 10.71
CA PRO A 783 -26.44 -32.69 11.60
C PRO A 783 -25.75 -32.53 12.95
N ALA A 784 -24.53 -32.03 13.00
CA ALA A 784 -23.80 -31.82 14.25
C ALA A 784 -24.28 -30.55 14.98
N LEU A 785 -24.72 -29.53 14.27
CA LEU A 785 -25.30 -28.30 14.84
C LEU A 785 -26.56 -28.63 15.64
N HIS A 786 -27.39 -29.56 15.14
CA HIS A 786 -28.65 -29.94 15.77
C HIS A 786 -28.55 -31.16 16.70
N ASP A 787 -27.33 -31.74 16.89
CA ASP A 787 -27.13 -32.86 17.82
C ASP A 787 -26.44 -32.37 19.12
N PRO A 788 -27.17 -32.18 20.25
CA PRO A 788 -26.60 -31.72 21.52
C PRO A 788 -25.48 -32.59 22.05
N THR A 789 -25.43 -33.89 21.64
CA THR A 789 -24.39 -34.81 22.11
C THR A 789 -23.03 -34.55 21.45
N ALA A 790 -23.01 -33.87 20.31
CA ALA A 790 -21.81 -33.43 19.63
C ALA A 790 -21.23 -32.16 20.24
N HIS A 791 -22.06 -31.26 20.77
CA HIS A 791 -21.67 -29.90 21.18
C HIS A 791 -20.51 -29.85 22.17
N LYS A 792 -20.40 -30.79 23.11
CA LYS A 792 -19.30 -30.84 24.11
C LYS A 792 -17.91 -31.07 23.50
N TYR A 793 -17.82 -31.52 22.23
CA TYR A 793 -16.57 -31.76 21.52
C TYR A 793 -16.28 -30.68 20.46
N ILE A 794 -17.23 -29.77 20.21
CA ILE A 794 -17.08 -28.69 19.25
C ILE A 794 -16.47 -27.48 19.94
N GLY A 795 -15.30 -27.05 19.48
CA GLY A 795 -14.61 -25.87 19.99
C GLY A 795 -14.92 -24.60 19.26
N ALA A 796 -15.15 -24.69 17.96
CA ALA A 796 -15.55 -23.56 17.09
C ALA A 796 -16.25 -24.10 15.84
N ILE A 797 -16.99 -23.22 15.14
CA ILE A 797 -17.46 -23.47 13.78
C ILE A 797 -16.46 -22.82 12.83
N SER A 798 -16.14 -23.48 11.71
CA SER A 798 -15.17 -22.96 10.72
C SER A 798 -15.66 -23.14 9.29
N PHE A 799 -15.42 -22.10 8.45
CA PHE A 799 -15.55 -22.16 7.00
C PHE A 799 -14.41 -21.35 6.34
N HIS A 800 -14.18 -21.56 5.05
CA HIS A 800 -13.22 -20.81 4.27
C HIS A 800 -13.92 -19.72 3.44
N SER A 801 -13.23 -18.62 3.15
CA SER A 801 -13.85 -17.45 2.51
C SER A 801 -13.72 -17.44 0.98
N TRP A 802 -13.36 -18.57 0.38
CA TRP A 802 -13.10 -18.63 -1.06
C TRP A 802 -14.30 -18.25 -1.93
N ARG A 803 -15.52 -18.62 -1.53
CA ARG A 803 -16.77 -18.40 -2.26
C ARG A 803 -17.95 -18.22 -1.32
N GLY A 804 -19.07 -17.68 -1.83
CA GLY A 804 -20.37 -17.65 -1.13
C GLY A 804 -20.44 -16.71 0.06
N CYS A 805 -19.57 -15.69 0.09
CA CYS A 805 -19.54 -14.70 1.18
C CYS A 805 -20.53 -13.55 0.95
N ASP A 806 -21.75 -13.84 0.47
CA ASP A 806 -22.85 -12.88 0.50
C ASP A 806 -23.44 -12.72 1.92
N ASP A 807 -24.13 -11.60 2.16
CA ASP A 807 -24.63 -11.28 3.50
C ASP A 807 -25.63 -12.29 4.08
N VAL A 808 -26.44 -12.91 3.23
CA VAL A 808 -27.43 -13.92 3.67
C VAL A 808 -26.71 -15.18 4.15
N THR A 809 -25.75 -15.65 3.36
CA THR A 809 -24.95 -16.84 3.69
C THR A 809 -24.09 -16.58 4.93
N LEU A 810 -23.41 -15.44 5.01
CA LEU A 810 -22.60 -15.09 6.19
C LEU A 810 -23.43 -15.01 7.49
N LYS A 811 -24.66 -14.52 7.41
CA LYS A 811 -25.59 -14.50 8.57
C LYS A 811 -25.95 -15.90 9.05
N LYS A 812 -26.15 -16.90 8.16
CA LYS A 812 -26.40 -18.29 8.56
C LYS A 812 -25.26 -18.85 9.40
N TRP A 813 -23.99 -18.63 8.98
CA TRP A 813 -22.81 -19.04 9.76
C TRP A 813 -22.73 -18.34 11.12
N ALA A 814 -23.03 -17.04 11.17
CA ALA A 814 -23.09 -16.29 12.42
C ALA A 814 -24.18 -16.82 13.35
N ASP A 815 -25.36 -17.13 12.84
CA ASP A 815 -26.50 -17.64 13.62
C ASP A 815 -26.21 -19.03 14.17
N ALA A 816 -25.65 -19.95 13.35
CA ALA A 816 -25.22 -21.28 13.80
C ALA A 816 -24.25 -21.21 15.00
N SER A 817 -23.28 -20.30 14.90
CA SER A 817 -22.30 -20.08 15.96
C SER A 817 -22.92 -19.53 17.26
N ARG A 818 -23.98 -18.69 17.15
CA ARG A 818 -24.75 -18.21 18.30
C ARG A 818 -25.63 -19.32 18.90
N GLU A 819 -26.22 -20.17 18.07
CA GLU A 819 -27.12 -21.25 18.49
C GLU A 819 -26.47 -22.22 19.50
N ILE A 820 -25.24 -22.64 19.20
CA ILE A 820 -24.51 -23.55 20.10
C ILE A 820 -23.47 -22.84 20.97
N ASN A 821 -23.44 -21.51 20.93
CA ASN A 821 -22.59 -20.64 21.75
C ASN A 821 -21.08 -20.96 21.63
N VAL A 822 -20.56 -21.17 20.43
CA VAL A 822 -19.13 -21.37 20.16
C VAL A 822 -18.60 -20.27 19.23
N PRO A 823 -17.28 -20.02 19.18
CA PRO A 823 -16.70 -19.06 18.24
C PRO A 823 -16.94 -19.46 16.77
N LEU A 824 -16.97 -18.45 15.89
CA LEU A 824 -16.90 -18.62 14.44
C LEU A 824 -15.49 -18.27 13.97
N ILE A 825 -14.87 -19.13 13.17
CA ILE A 825 -13.53 -18.90 12.61
C ILE A 825 -13.63 -18.94 11.08
N VAL A 826 -12.96 -18.02 10.40
CA VAL A 826 -12.67 -18.16 8.98
C VAL A 826 -11.32 -18.88 8.86
N GLY A 827 -11.36 -20.20 8.62
CA GLY A 827 -10.19 -21.09 8.70
C GLY A 827 -9.15 -20.84 7.61
N GLU A 828 -9.61 -20.45 6.42
CA GLU A 828 -8.75 -19.95 5.34
C GLU A 828 -9.36 -18.68 4.77
N GLY A 829 -8.66 -17.58 4.93
CA GLY A 829 -9.03 -16.28 4.43
C GLY A 829 -8.26 -15.94 3.16
N SER A 830 -8.94 -15.68 2.10
CA SER A 830 -8.54 -15.02 0.85
C SER A 830 -9.73 -15.03 -0.12
N THR A 831 -9.51 -14.56 -1.36
CA THR A 831 -10.59 -14.37 -2.35
C THR A 831 -10.53 -15.35 -3.52
N ASP A 832 -9.43 -16.05 -3.75
CA ASP A 832 -9.21 -16.91 -4.92
C ASP A 832 -8.34 -18.12 -4.58
N ALA A 833 -8.96 -19.30 -4.52
CA ALA A 833 -8.30 -20.57 -4.20
C ALA A 833 -7.31 -21.04 -5.28
N ALA A 834 -7.36 -20.51 -6.50
CA ALA A 834 -6.49 -20.88 -7.61
C ALA A 834 -5.35 -19.88 -7.87
N ALA A 835 -5.26 -18.81 -7.09
CA ALA A 835 -4.31 -17.71 -7.31
C ALA A 835 -2.82 -18.15 -7.34
N HIS A 836 -2.48 -19.29 -6.73
CA HIS A 836 -1.16 -19.89 -6.82
C HIS A 836 -0.74 -20.26 -8.26
N GLN A 837 -1.70 -20.42 -9.18
CA GLN A 837 -1.44 -20.73 -10.60
C GLN A 837 -1.01 -19.47 -11.39
N TYR A 838 -1.36 -18.27 -10.91
CA TYR A 838 -1.04 -16.97 -11.52
C TYR A 838 -0.61 -15.96 -10.46
N PRO A 839 0.48 -16.22 -9.74
CA PRO A 839 0.82 -15.52 -8.49
C PRO A 839 1.17 -14.03 -8.66
N SER A 840 1.35 -13.54 -9.89
CA SER A 840 1.58 -12.11 -10.14
C SER A 840 0.47 -11.21 -9.58
N ILE A 841 -0.76 -11.72 -9.46
CA ILE A 841 -1.90 -10.97 -8.91
C ILE A 841 -1.69 -10.58 -7.43
N PHE A 842 -0.88 -11.32 -6.68
CA PHE A 842 -0.60 -10.98 -5.27
C PHE A 842 0.15 -9.66 -5.09
N ASN A 843 0.75 -9.14 -6.16
CA ASN A 843 1.41 -7.83 -6.18
C ASN A 843 0.50 -6.72 -6.75
N GLU A 844 -0.76 -7.01 -7.06
CA GLU A 844 -1.70 -6.08 -7.66
C GLU A 844 -2.61 -5.40 -6.64
N SER A 845 -2.83 -4.09 -6.81
CA SER A 845 -3.71 -3.30 -5.93
C SER A 845 -5.16 -3.76 -5.98
N THR A 846 -5.64 -4.21 -7.13
CA THR A 846 -6.99 -4.76 -7.30
C THR A 846 -7.21 -5.97 -6.39
N PHE A 847 -6.27 -6.93 -6.40
CA PHE A 847 -6.38 -8.11 -5.52
C PHE A 847 -6.33 -7.70 -4.04
N ALA A 848 -5.43 -6.78 -3.67
CA ALA A 848 -5.32 -6.27 -2.31
C ALA A 848 -6.61 -5.58 -1.84
N LEU A 849 -7.28 -4.82 -2.71
CA LEU A 849 -8.54 -4.17 -2.41
C LEU A 849 -9.69 -5.18 -2.25
N TYR A 850 -9.78 -6.18 -3.13
CA TYR A 850 -10.77 -7.27 -3.04
C TYR A 850 -10.63 -8.05 -1.73
N GLU A 851 -9.42 -8.43 -1.36
CA GLU A 851 -9.15 -9.19 -0.13
C GLU A 851 -9.56 -8.42 1.13
N ILE A 852 -9.19 -7.14 1.24
CA ILE A 852 -9.54 -6.35 2.43
C ILE A 852 -11.03 -5.96 2.47
N ASN A 853 -11.68 -5.81 1.32
CA ASN A 853 -13.13 -5.66 1.25
C ASN A 853 -13.86 -6.87 1.84
N LEU A 854 -13.44 -8.07 1.43
CA LEU A 854 -14.00 -9.31 1.97
C LEU A 854 -13.82 -9.36 3.49
N TYR A 855 -12.62 -9.09 4.00
CA TYR A 855 -12.35 -9.18 5.43
C TYR A 855 -13.11 -8.14 6.25
N THR A 856 -13.26 -6.93 5.75
CA THR A 856 -14.08 -5.89 6.39
C THR A 856 -15.56 -6.30 6.45
N ARG A 857 -16.10 -6.90 5.37
CA ARG A 857 -17.47 -7.44 5.35
C ARG A 857 -17.63 -8.65 6.28
N LEU A 858 -16.66 -9.57 6.33
CA LEU A 858 -16.67 -10.67 7.28
C LEU A 858 -16.77 -10.15 8.73
N CYS A 859 -15.95 -9.16 9.08
CA CYS A 859 -15.99 -8.53 10.38
C CYS A 859 -17.33 -7.85 10.70
N ALA A 860 -17.93 -7.18 9.73
CA ALA A 860 -19.20 -6.46 9.90
C ALA A 860 -20.41 -7.42 10.01
N VAL A 861 -20.47 -8.44 9.15
CA VAL A 861 -21.66 -9.28 8.93
C VAL A 861 -21.66 -10.54 9.82
N CYS A 862 -20.62 -11.38 9.73
CA CYS A 862 -20.58 -12.63 10.49
C CYS A 862 -19.79 -12.53 11.79
N GLN A 863 -19.03 -11.46 12.00
CA GLN A 863 -18.32 -11.17 13.24
C GLN A 863 -17.50 -12.38 13.75
N PRO A 864 -16.51 -12.86 12.97
CA PRO A 864 -15.74 -14.03 13.33
C PRO A 864 -14.82 -13.75 14.52
N TRP A 865 -14.46 -14.77 15.25
CA TRP A 865 -13.45 -14.68 16.31
C TRP A 865 -12.06 -14.39 15.73
N SER A 866 -11.74 -15.01 14.58
CA SER A 866 -10.52 -14.74 13.82
C SER A 866 -10.74 -15.02 12.33
N ILE A 867 -9.95 -14.33 11.49
CA ILE A 867 -9.78 -14.61 10.07
C ILE A 867 -8.34 -15.05 9.88
N LEU A 868 -8.11 -16.29 9.44
CA LEU A 868 -6.78 -16.85 9.26
C LEU A 868 -6.36 -16.73 7.81
N GLN A 869 -5.44 -15.81 7.53
CA GLN A 869 -4.89 -15.61 6.17
C GLN A 869 -4.34 -16.92 5.58
N TRP A 870 -4.76 -17.24 4.39
CA TRP A 870 -4.13 -18.25 3.57
C TRP A 870 -3.17 -17.61 2.56
N GLN A 871 -1.81 -17.65 2.77
CA GLN A 871 -1.04 -18.10 3.92
C GLN A 871 -0.07 -17.01 4.40
N LEU A 872 0.46 -17.13 5.61
CA LEU A 872 1.58 -16.32 6.08
C LEU A 872 2.94 -17.01 5.77
N THR A 873 3.05 -17.64 4.60
CA THR A 873 4.22 -18.37 4.08
C THR A 873 4.59 -17.83 2.69
N SER A 874 5.49 -18.49 1.99
CA SER A 874 5.85 -18.13 0.61
C SER A 874 4.78 -18.47 -0.42
N ASP A 875 3.84 -19.36 -0.09
CA ASP A 875 2.63 -19.59 -0.88
C ASP A 875 1.53 -18.59 -0.47
N TYR A 876 0.83 -17.99 -1.44
CA TYR A 876 -0.07 -16.85 -1.21
C TYR A 876 0.59 -15.67 -0.46
N SER A 877 1.90 -15.51 -0.64
CA SER A 877 2.73 -14.58 0.13
C SER A 877 2.20 -13.15 0.15
N LEU A 878 2.28 -12.52 1.33
CA LEU A 878 2.08 -11.07 1.51
C LEU A 878 3.31 -10.26 1.10
N LEU A 879 4.41 -10.94 0.78
CA LEU A 879 5.67 -10.35 0.37
C LEU A 879 6.00 -10.73 -1.07
N TRP A 880 6.77 -9.87 -1.74
CA TRP A 880 7.26 -10.07 -3.10
C TRP A 880 8.77 -9.88 -3.17
N GLY A 881 9.45 -10.54 -4.10
CA GLY A 881 10.91 -10.55 -4.17
C GLY A 881 11.54 -11.71 -3.43
N GLY A 882 12.86 -11.72 -3.25
CA GLY A 882 13.57 -12.79 -2.54
C GLY A 882 13.49 -14.17 -3.20
N GLY A 883 13.11 -14.27 -4.47
CA GLY A 883 12.89 -15.51 -5.21
C GLY A 883 11.53 -16.18 -4.94
N ILE A 884 10.59 -15.51 -4.26
CA ILE A 884 9.21 -15.99 -4.12
C ILE A 884 8.56 -15.91 -5.51
N TYR A 885 7.94 -17.01 -5.95
CA TYR A 885 7.39 -17.17 -7.32
C TYR A 885 8.37 -16.77 -8.43
N GLN A 886 9.67 -17.06 -8.24
CA GLN A 886 10.76 -16.69 -9.16
C GLN A 886 10.94 -15.18 -9.35
N SER A 887 10.35 -14.37 -8.47
CA SER A 887 10.52 -12.92 -8.49
C SER A 887 11.95 -12.50 -8.18
N THR A 888 12.39 -11.43 -8.80
CA THR A 888 13.71 -10.84 -8.60
C THR A 888 13.68 -9.68 -7.58
N GLY A 889 14.85 -9.24 -7.16
CA GLY A 889 14.99 -8.11 -6.24
C GLY A 889 14.85 -8.48 -4.75
N PRO A 890 14.97 -7.51 -3.85
CA PRO A 890 14.87 -7.73 -2.42
C PRO A 890 13.46 -8.13 -2.00
N LEU A 891 13.36 -8.87 -0.90
CA LEU A 891 12.08 -9.20 -0.27
C LEU A 891 11.42 -7.92 0.26
N ARG A 892 10.20 -7.61 -0.18
CA ARG A 892 9.43 -6.41 0.20
C ARG A 892 7.97 -6.73 0.47
N PRO A 893 7.30 -6.01 1.37
CA PRO A 893 5.86 -6.14 1.57
C PRO A 893 5.08 -5.63 0.35
N THR A 894 3.92 -6.24 0.11
CA THR A 894 2.93 -5.79 -0.88
C THR A 894 1.87 -4.93 -0.21
N GLN A 895 0.98 -4.30 -0.99
CA GLN A 895 -0.19 -3.59 -0.44
C GLN A 895 -1.05 -4.50 0.45
N ARG A 896 -1.16 -5.80 0.12
CA ARG A 896 -1.86 -6.79 0.95
C ARG A 896 -1.31 -6.85 2.37
N PHE A 897 0.02 -6.85 2.51
CA PHE A 897 0.66 -6.86 3.83
C PHE A 897 0.24 -5.63 4.67
N PHE A 898 0.26 -4.45 4.07
CA PHE A 898 -0.10 -3.21 4.79
C PHE A 898 -1.59 -3.16 5.15
N ASN A 899 -2.49 -3.64 4.28
CA ASN A 899 -3.90 -3.79 4.58
C ASN A 899 -4.11 -4.71 5.79
N LEU A 900 -3.48 -5.89 5.79
CA LEU A 900 -3.64 -6.86 6.86
C LEU A 900 -2.98 -6.41 8.17
N LYS A 901 -1.84 -5.71 8.07
CA LYS A 901 -1.21 -5.05 9.22
C LYS A 901 -2.16 -4.03 9.86
N GLN A 902 -2.87 -3.22 9.08
CA GLN A 902 -3.86 -2.28 9.61
C GLN A 902 -5.05 -3.01 10.27
N LEU A 903 -5.58 -4.07 9.66
CA LEU A 903 -6.66 -4.87 10.26
C LEU A 903 -6.19 -5.51 11.58
N ALA A 904 -4.94 -5.98 11.63
CA ALA A 904 -4.32 -6.56 12.83
C ALA A 904 -4.10 -5.55 13.97
N MET A 905 -4.25 -4.23 13.72
CA MET A 905 -4.24 -3.19 14.74
C MET A 905 -5.55 -3.08 15.51
N THR A 906 -6.60 -3.81 15.12
CA THR A 906 -7.83 -3.91 15.93
C THR A 906 -7.47 -4.28 17.36
N PRO A 907 -7.99 -3.61 18.41
CA PRO A 907 -7.68 -3.93 19.80
C PRO A 907 -7.96 -5.41 20.10
N GLU A 908 -7.05 -6.05 20.81
CA GLU A 908 -7.14 -7.47 21.13
C GLU A 908 -8.41 -7.81 21.91
N ASN A 909 -9.14 -8.83 21.48
CA ASN A 909 -10.41 -9.26 22.08
C ASN A 909 -11.45 -8.11 22.11
N ALA A 910 -11.45 -7.24 21.13
CA ALA A 910 -12.48 -6.22 20.98
C ALA A 910 -13.79 -6.81 20.46
N PHE A 911 -14.89 -6.20 20.82
CA PHE A 911 -16.23 -6.59 20.36
C PHE A 911 -16.55 -5.86 19.05
N ALA A 912 -17.02 -6.55 18.05
CA ALA A 912 -17.61 -5.93 16.87
C ALA A 912 -18.84 -5.11 17.28
N VAL A 913 -19.06 -3.96 16.64
CA VAL A 913 -20.19 -3.07 16.90
C VAL A 913 -20.87 -2.67 15.58
N PRO A 914 -22.19 -2.37 15.60
CA PRO A 914 -22.88 -1.91 14.41
C PRO A 914 -22.31 -0.62 13.87
N VAL A 915 -22.19 -0.57 12.55
CA VAL A 915 -21.76 0.60 11.79
C VAL A 915 -22.75 0.79 10.63
N VAL A 916 -23.14 2.02 10.35
CA VAL A 916 -24.00 2.37 9.22
C VAL A 916 -23.30 3.45 8.39
N CYS A 917 -23.25 3.25 7.09
CA CYS A 917 -22.74 4.21 6.12
C CYS A 917 -23.84 4.53 5.09
N ASN A 918 -23.95 5.79 4.71
CA ASN A 918 -24.91 6.25 3.70
C ASN A 918 -24.44 5.98 2.24
N LYS A 919 -23.19 5.50 2.05
CA LYS A 919 -22.63 5.16 0.76
C LYS A 919 -22.43 3.64 0.62
N GLU A 920 -22.95 3.06 -0.45
CA GLU A 920 -22.87 1.61 -0.71
C GLU A 920 -21.46 1.16 -1.12
N ASN A 921 -20.68 2.05 -1.73
CA ASN A 921 -19.30 1.77 -2.15
C ASN A 921 -18.26 1.91 -1.02
N ILE A 922 -18.69 2.14 0.24
CA ILE A 922 -17.83 2.14 1.42
C ILE A 922 -18.21 0.97 2.33
N ASN A 923 -17.31 0.00 2.46
CA ASN A 923 -17.45 -1.06 3.46
C ASN A 923 -16.83 -0.62 4.79
N ALA A 924 -17.53 -0.90 5.89
CA ALA A 924 -17.12 -0.47 7.22
C ALA A 924 -17.24 -1.59 8.26
N ALA A 925 -16.26 -1.68 9.15
CA ALA A 925 -16.30 -2.52 10.36
C ALA A 925 -15.80 -1.70 11.55
N ALA A 926 -16.44 -1.87 12.72
CA ALA A 926 -16.05 -1.16 13.92
C ALA A 926 -15.98 -2.09 15.13
N PHE A 927 -15.09 -1.75 16.05
CA PHE A 927 -14.78 -2.59 17.23
C PHE A 927 -14.62 -1.72 18.48
N THR A 928 -14.97 -2.28 19.65
CA THR A 928 -14.78 -1.64 20.94
C THR A 928 -14.27 -2.61 22.00
N LYS A 929 -13.38 -2.12 22.86
CA LYS A 929 -12.90 -2.83 24.05
C LYS A 929 -13.24 -1.99 25.28
N LYS A 930 -14.46 -2.18 25.82
CA LYS A 930 -15.01 -1.34 26.91
C LYS A 930 -14.10 -1.27 28.13
N ALA A 931 -13.37 -2.34 28.44
CA ALA A 931 -12.49 -2.40 29.62
C ALA A 931 -11.33 -1.39 29.58
N SER A 932 -10.77 -1.11 28.41
CA SER A 932 -9.65 -0.17 28.22
C SER A 932 -10.07 1.16 27.56
N GLY A 933 -11.31 1.23 27.04
CA GLY A 933 -11.76 2.37 26.25
C GLY A 933 -11.20 2.43 24.83
N GLU A 934 -10.48 1.38 24.40
CA GLU A 934 -9.94 1.26 23.04
C GLU A 934 -11.04 0.93 22.03
N TRP A 935 -10.89 1.45 20.84
CA TRP A 935 -11.78 1.14 19.71
C TRP A 935 -11.03 1.27 18.37
N ALA A 936 -11.57 0.67 17.34
CA ALA A 936 -11.06 0.78 15.97
C ALA A 936 -12.24 0.85 14.98
N VAL A 937 -12.04 1.58 13.89
CA VAL A 937 -12.93 1.62 12.74
C VAL A 937 -12.09 1.38 11.49
N HIS A 938 -12.53 0.44 10.67
CA HIS A 938 -11.91 0.10 9.40
C HIS A 938 -12.87 0.42 8.27
N LEU A 939 -12.40 1.18 7.28
CA LEU A 939 -13.18 1.65 6.14
C LEU A 939 -12.47 1.28 4.85
N VAL A 940 -13.17 0.65 3.92
CA VAL A 940 -12.69 0.42 2.56
C VAL A 940 -13.50 1.33 1.62
N ASN A 941 -12.84 2.30 1.02
CA ASN A 941 -13.45 3.13 -0.02
C ASN A 941 -13.21 2.49 -1.39
N ASN A 942 -14.26 2.02 -2.03
CA ASN A 942 -14.24 1.41 -3.36
C ASN A 942 -14.60 2.40 -4.48
N GLY A 943 -14.80 3.66 -4.15
CA GLY A 943 -15.22 4.71 -5.07
C GLY A 943 -14.20 5.84 -5.19
N ALA A 944 -14.68 6.97 -5.69
CA ALA A 944 -13.93 8.21 -5.76
C ALA A 944 -13.54 8.70 -4.34
N SER A 945 -12.52 9.54 -4.27
CA SER A 945 -12.12 10.15 -3.00
C SER A 945 -13.26 11.01 -2.44
N CYS A 946 -13.53 10.93 -1.14
CA CYS A 946 -14.56 11.72 -0.49
C CYS A 946 -14.16 12.07 0.95
N GLU A 947 -14.83 13.08 1.51
CA GLU A 947 -14.79 13.31 2.94
C GLU A 947 -15.71 12.31 3.65
N ALA A 948 -15.30 11.79 4.80
CA ALA A 948 -16.15 11.00 5.69
C ALA A 948 -16.30 11.71 7.03
N VAL A 949 -17.55 11.79 7.52
CA VAL A 949 -17.88 12.29 8.87
C VAL A 949 -18.31 11.11 9.72
N ILE A 950 -17.51 10.81 10.74
CA ILE A 950 -17.73 9.67 11.64
C ILE A 950 -18.33 10.19 12.94
N SER A 951 -19.45 9.61 13.34
CA SER A 951 -20.20 9.92 14.56
C SER A 951 -20.35 8.70 15.48
N GLY A 952 -20.77 8.94 16.73
CA GLY A 952 -20.91 7.87 17.73
C GLY A 952 -19.60 7.48 18.41
N LEU A 953 -18.58 8.32 18.30
CA LEU A 953 -17.29 8.10 18.98
C LEU A 953 -17.44 8.22 20.51
N PRO A 954 -16.61 7.52 21.31
CA PRO A 954 -16.67 7.59 22.77
C PRO A 954 -16.50 9.02 23.28
N ALA A 955 -17.30 9.40 24.27
CA ALA A 955 -17.17 10.69 24.91
C ALA A 955 -15.76 10.84 25.51
N GLY A 956 -15.14 12.00 25.24
CA GLY A 956 -13.79 12.29 25.72
C GLY A 956 -12.66 11.88 24.77
N THR A 957 -12.94 11.23 23.64
CA THR A 957 -11.94 11.05 22.58
C THR A 957 -11.54 12.40 22.00
N LYS A 958 -10.28 12.79 22.14
CA LYS A 958 -9.77 14.07 21.66
C LYS A 958 -8.98 13.95 20.36
N GLU A 959 -8.31 12.84 20.18
CA GLU A 959 -7.39 12.58 19.08
C GLU A 959 -7.37 11.12 18.71
N VAL A 960 -7.17 10.84 17.43
CA VAL A 960 -7.11 9.48 16.87
C VAL A 960 -5.96 9.35 15.89
N ALA A 961 -5.41 8.14 15.78
CA ALA A 961 -4.48 7.80 14.72
C ALA A 961 -5.26 7.26 13.52
N VAL A 962 -4.97 7.80 12.34
CA VAL A 962 -5.57 7.41 11.07
C VAL A 962 -4.48 6.83 10.18
N TYR A 963 -4.66 5.60 9.76
CA TYR A 963 -3.77 4.87 8.85
C TYR A 963 -4.41 4.74 7.48
N VAL A 964 -3.63 4.96 6.43
CA VAL A 964 -4.09 4.89 5.04
C VAL A 964 -3.21 3.95 4.24
N THR A 965 -3.82 3.00 3.55
CA THR A 965 -3.15 2.16 2.54
C THR A 965 -3.93 2.20 1.23
N ASN A 966 -3.21 2.42 0.14
CA ASN A 966 -3.67 2.27 -1.24
C ASN A 966 -2.47 1.91 -2.14
N SER A 967 -2.58 2.04 -3.46
CA SER A 967 -1.48 1.77 -4.40
C SER A 967 -0.24 2.67 -4.21
N HIS A 968 -0.37 3.80 -3.52
CA HIS A 968 0.70 4.80 -3.30
C HIS A 968 1.08 4.98 -1.84
N SER A 969 0.19 4.61 -0.90
CA SER A 969 0.38 4.79 0.54
C SER A 969 0.46 3.45 1.26
N HIS A 970 1.45 3.28 2.11
CA HIS A 970 1.77 2.03 2.79
C HIS A 970 1.58 2.17 4.31
N ALA A 971 0.31 2.16 4.78
CA ALA A 971 -0.07 2.40 6.16
C ALA A 971 0.46 3.73 6.71
N GLU A 972 0.45 4.77 5.88
CA GLU A 972 0.84 6.12 6.30
C GLU A 972 -0.04 6.59 7.43
N VAL A 973 0.56 7.17 8.47
CA VAL A 973 -0.16 7.58 9.67
C VAL A 973 -0.25 9.09 9.83
N ARG A 974 -1.41 9.54 10.31
CA ARG A 974 -1.64 10.93 10.75
C ARG A 974 -2.47 10.96 12.03
N LEU A 975 -2.32 11.99 12.84
CA LEU A 975 -3.15 12.26 14.00
C LEU A 975 -4.22 13.29 13.65
N LEU A 976 -5.49 12.97 13.94
CA LEU A 976 -6.62 13.88 13.73
C LEU A 976 -7.32 14.20 15.04
N LYS A 977 -7.77 15.44 15.19
CA LYS A 977 -8.56 15.88 16.32
C LYS A 977 -10.03 15.48 16.15
N VAL A 978 -10.65 15.06 17.26
CA VAL A 978 -12.10 14.81 17.34
C VAL A 978 -12.77 16.03 17.97
N THR A 979 -13.78 16.54 17.31
CA THR A 979 -14.54 17.71 17.76
C THR A 979 -15.99 17.31 18.01
N ASP A 980 -16.52 17.56 19.22
CA ASP A 980 -17.89 17.26 19.62
C ASP A 980 -18.34 15.81 19.32
N GLY A 981 -17.41 14.84 19.52
CA GLY A 981 -17.68 13.42 19.26
C GLY A 981 -17.79 13.05 17.78
N ARG A 982 -17.35 13.95 16.89
CA ARG A 982 -17.30 13.72 15.42
C ARG A 982 -15.87 13.84 14.91
N LEU A 983 -15.57 13.04 13.91
CA LEU A 983 -14.29 13.07 13.19
C LEU A 983 -14.57 13.28 11.71
N SER A 984 -13.95 14.31 11.11
CA SER A 984 -13.86 14.44 9.66
C SER A 984 -12.55 13.85 9.17
N VAL A 985 -12.59 12.98 8.16
CA VAL A 985 -11.42 12.34 7.56
C VAL A 985 -11.58 12.24 6.05
N GLN A 986 -10.50 12.52 5.30
CA GLN A 986 -10.45 12.23 3.86
C GLN A 986 -10.23 10.74 3.62
N LEU A 987 -11.11 10.14 2.84
CA LEU A 987 -10.97 8.79 2.32
C LEU A 987 -10.44 8.88 0.88
N PRO A 988 -9.16 8.57 0.62
CA PRO A 988 -8.67 8.50 -0.75
C PRO A 988 -9.46 7.47 -1.58
N ALA A 989 -9.44 7.62 -2.89
CA ALA A 989 -9.99 6.62 -3.80
C ALA A 989 -9.28 5.27 -3.59
N GLU A 990 -10.01 4.16 -3.74
CA GLU A 990 -9.48 2.79 -3.70
C GLU A 990 -8.56 2.53 -2.50
N SER A 991 -9.00 2.93 -1.29
CA SER A 991 -8.17 2.90 -0.09
C SER A 991 -8.76 2.09 1.05
N PHE A 992 -7.86 1.59 1.90
CA PHE A 992 -8.19 1.05 3.22
C PHE A 992 -7.73 2.04 4.28
N VAL A 993 -8.67 2.51 5.10
CA VAL A 993 -8.45 3.49 6.15
C VAL A 993 -8.81 2.90 7.51
N SER A 994 -7.87 2.92 8.45
CA SER A 994 -8.07 2.46 9.82
C SER A 994 -7.95 3.63 10.79
N ILE A 995 -8.95 3.80 11.65
CA ILE A 995 -9.03 4.86 12.66
C ILE A 995 -9.00 4.20 14.02
N ILE A 996 -8.00 4.51 14.82
CA ILE A 996 -7.69 3.79 16.05
C ILE A 996 -7.45 4.77 17.21
N THR A 997 -8.07 4.50 18.37
CA THR A 997 -7.79 5.25 19.60
C THR A 997 -6.57 4.74 20.35
N ALA A 998 -6.23 3.46 20.18
CA ALA A 998 -5.09 2.90 20.86
C ALA A 998 -3.79 3.61 20.43
N ILE A 999 -3.08 4.14 21.40
CA ILE A 999 -1.73 4.63 21.21
C ILE A 999 -0.88 3.40 20.91
N LEU A 1000 -0.41 3.31 19.68
CA LEU A 1000 0.43 2.20 19.27
C LEU A 1000 1.69 2.19 20.13
N GLN A 1001 1.81 1.18 20.97
CA GLN A 1001 3.12 0.81 21.47
C GLN A 1001 3.87 0.17 20.28
N PRO A 1002 5.15 0.47 20.07
CA PRO A 1002 5.94 -0.24 19.08
C PRO A 1002 5.84 -1.73 19.38
N CYS A 1003 5.67 -2.55 18.34
CA CYS A 1003 5.77 -4.01 18.47
C CYS A 1003 7.10 -4.32 19.18
N LYS A 1004 7.01 -4.99 20.32
CA LYS A 1004 8.17 -5.39 21.10
C LYS A 1004 9.07 -6.36 20.34
#